data_a59714e5c6becb9e4b49e1cb9af5d1b9
#
_entry.id   a59714e5c6becb9e4b49e1cb9af5d1b9
#
_cell.length_a   1.000
_cell.length_b   1.000
_cell.length_c   1.000
_cell.angle_alpha   90.00
_cell.angle_beta   90.00
_cell.angle_gamma   90.00
#
_symmetry.space_group_name_H-M   'P 1'
#
loop_
_entity.id
_entity.type
_entity.pdbx_description
1 polymer ?
#
loop_
_entity_poly.entity_id
_entity_poly.type
_entity_poly.pdbx_seq_one_letter_code
_entity_poly.pdbx_strand_id
1 'polypeptide(L)'
;MHKAIYGFIVSLVFTSALSFSDAGVADEEVDYSLESAYFSTIASGHLEAVRKAPGVVSVITAADIASMGATHLDEVLETVPGLHVLRSDLSRLEPVYSIRGLQSGFNPQVLILFNGVEFKTPFSEGTPPMFRLPLNMIERIEVIKGASSALYGANAYSGVINIISKRVGDYIPAIVQVKNGSFHSRDITTQHREANDEGAGFFFSIEHQTSAGDSKRIVDQDLQTIIDQQSGTRSSLAAGDLNTDYSVTSMLLNVENDVWSWNNWFWENKGAGTGQGVARALDNDGYVDSSSYMSHLQYKQIIDFERAIESNLTYHYLDSKNYFKLFPSGSLIPIGNDGNPFTPINNPVLFEDGVIGAPEYNAHKVIADVTYQYIGFEDQIWRSQFGFQYTSFETSERKNYGPGVLDGTVSPINGDLTDVTGLPYVFLEDQKRRNVFFAVQNQWYFHPDWTLTVGGRWDRYSEFGSIFNPRLGLVWEPRHDFTGKLLYGEAFRAPSFSELYMKNNPSGIGSASLLPERIKTYEIVADYQVAPSLRLINSVYFYKAEDLIENKLVGSVYQFQNAAQQEGYGLEIEAQWVLSSQLKLKGQYSYQHSENTDTGEVIADVPNHTGYLSIDYKMLNDWALHLNNHWIGSSARERTDTRNTLSGYAWSTLKVSKAFEQHNLETAVIVKNLFDENARTPSSPIIPGDYPLEGRSIWAEITYSF
;
A
#
# COMPACT_ATOMS: atom_id res chain seq x y z
N MET A 1 19.65 -18.10 23.95
CA MET A 1 18.85 -18.10 22.71
C MET A 1 19.65 -17.70 21.46
N HIS A 2 20.53 -16.70 21.51
CA HIS A 2 21.35 -16.28 20.33
C HIS A 2 22.24 -17.34 19.67
N LYS A 3 22.70 -18.35 20.38
CA LYS A 3 23.57 -19.41 19.81
C LYS A 3 22.82 -20.53 19.08
N ALA A 4 21.53 -20.70 19.30
CA ALA A 4 20.70 -21.73 18.64
C ALA A 4 20.22 -21.29 17.25
N ILE A 5 20.08 -19.98 17.02
CA ILE A 5 19.61 -19.41 15.75
C ILE A 5 20.68 -19.51 14.66
N TYR A 6 21.98 -19.35 15.01
CA TYR A 6 23.07 -19.47 14.03
C TYR A 6 23.25 -20.91 13.49
N GLY A 7 22.94 -21.92 14.27
CA GLY A 7 23.03 -23.34 13.83
C GLY A 7 21.89 -23.75 12.91
N PHE A 8 20.71 -23.11 13.02
CA PHE A 8 19.52 -23.45 12.22
C PHE A 8 19.53 -22.81 10.84
N ILE A 9 20.05 -21.59 10.74
CA ILE A 9 20.11 -20.82 9.49
C ILE A 9 21.06 -21.47 8.46
N VAL A 10 22.21 -22.00 8.90
CA VAL A 10 23.18 -22.66 8.01
C VAL A 10 22.69 -24.04 7.52
N SER A 11 21.83 -24.72 8.29
CA SER A 11 21.35 -26.05 7.92
C SER A 11 20.16 -26.04 6.94
N LEU A 12 19.31 -24.99 6.94
CA LEU A 12 18.13 -24.94 6.07
C LEU A 12 18.45 -24.52 4.63
N VAL A 13 19.51 -23.75 4.41
CA VAL A 13 19.91 -23.30 3.06
C VAL A 13 20.56 -24.45 2.26
N PHE A 14 21.09 -25.49 2.92
CA PHE A 14 21.81 -26.59 2.25
C PHE A 14 21.03 -27.90 2.10
N THR A 15 19.87 -28.08 2.75
CA THR A 15 19.14 -29.36 2.71
C THR A 15 17.98 -29.44 1.72
N SER A 16 17.68 -28.38 0.96
CA SER A 16 16.65 -28.42 -0.11
C SER A 16 17.11 -28.94 -1.46
N ALA A 17 18.33 -29.49 -1.56
CA ALA A 17 18.77 -30.24 -2.75
C ALA A 17 18.17 -31.65 -2.74
N LEU A 18 16.87 -31.76 -2.95
CA LEU A 18 16.23 -33.03 -3.28
C LEU A 18 16.61 -33.43 -4.71
N SER A 19 17.29 -34.57 -4.83
CA SER A 19 17.60 -35.21 -6.09
C SER A 19 16.33 -35.66 -6.80
N PHE A 20 15.94 -34.95 -7.86
CA PHE A 20 14.95 -35.42 -8.83
C PHE A 20 15.68 -36.16 -9.96
N SER A 21 15.29 -37.41 -10.21
CA SER A 21 15.77 -38.22 -11.33
C SER A 21 15.13 -37.73 -12.63
N ASP A 22 15.96 -37.67 -13.68
CA ASP A 22 15.57 -37.36 -15.05
C ASP A 22 14.38 -38.21 -15.52
N ALA A 23 13.25 -37.60 -15.78
CA ALA A 23 12.21 -38.13 -16.63
C ALA A 23 12.34 -37.42 -17.99
N GLY A 24 12.89 -38.11 -18.98
CA GLY A 24 13.07 -37.59 -20.31
C GLY A 24 11.73 -37.20 -20.96
N VAL A 25 11.63 -35.93 -21.35
CA VAL A 25 10.57 -35.41 -22.21
C VAL A 25 11.22 -34.89 -23.49
N ALA A 26 10.63 -35.27 -24.62
CA ALA A 26 11.12 -35.01 -25.97
C ALA A 26 11.14 -33.49 -26.28
N ASP A 27 12.21 -33.06 -26.99
CA ASP A 27 12.44 -31.74 -27.53
C ASP A 27 11.35 -31.25 -28.49
N GLU A 28 10.49 -30.35 -28.04
CA GLU A 28 10.01 -29.21 -28.83
C GLU A 28 10.61 -27.96 -28.17
N GLU A 29 11.27 -27.08 -28.93
CA GLU A 29 11.79 -25.80 -28.48
C GLU A 29 10.64 -24.90 -27.99
N VAL A 30 10.17 -25.14 -26.78
CA VAL A 30 9.32 -24.22 -26.07
C VAL A 30 10.24 -23.23 -25.38
N ASP A 31 10.12 -21.94 -25.71
CA ASP A 31 10.84 -20.87 -25.03
C ASP A 31 10.40 -20.82 -23.55
N TYR A 32 11.06 -21.60 -22.70
CA TYR A 32 10.84 -21.67 -21.26
C TYR A 32 11.55 -20.54 -20.50
N SER A 33 12.04 -19.49 -21.18
CA SER A 33 12.82 -18.44 -20.54
C SER A 33 11.95 -17.63 -19.58
N LEU A 34 11.95 -18.02 -18.31
CA LEU A 34 11.52 -17.19 -17.18
C LEU A 34 12.44 -15.96 -17.00
N GLU A 35 13.56 -15.89 -17.75
CA GLU A 35 14.55 -14.83 -17.63
C GLU A 35 14.13 -13.49 -18.26
N SER A 36 13.32 -13.51 -19.32
CA SER A 36 12.98 -12.28 -20.06
C SER A 36 11.89 -11.43 -19.41
N ALA A 37 11.23 -11.92 -18.35
CA ALA A 37 10.01 -11.29 -17.84
C ALA A 37 10.24 -10.17 -16.81
N TYR A 38 11.38 -10.11 -16.10
CA TYR A 38 11.48 -9.27 -14.90
C TYR A 38 12.71 -8.38 -14.88
N PHE A 39 12.54 -7.17 -15.40
CA PHE A 39 13.44 -6.06 -15.17
C PHE A 39 12.80 -5.05 -14.22
N SER A 40 13.61 -4.40 -13.40
CA SER A 40 13.14 -3.43 -12.42
C SER A 40 14.11 -2.28 -12.31
N THR A 41 13.61 -1.10 -11.98
CA THR A 41 14.42 0.07 -11.67
C THR A 41 14.43 0.38 -10.17
N ILE A 42 13.56 -0.27 -9.39
CA ILE A 42 13.26 0.11 -8.01
C ILE A 42 14.45 -0.12 -7.05
N ALA A 43 15.33 -1.08 -7.30
CA ALA A 43 16.41 -1.40 -6.38
C ALA A 43 17.76 -0.73 -6.70
N SER A 44 17.98 -0.32 -7.94
CA SER A 44 19.27 0.27 -8.38
C SER A 44 19.14 1.68 -8.94
N GLY A 45 17.92 2.10 -9.33
CA GLY A 45 17.65 3.37 -9.99
C GLY A 45 17.98 3.36 -11.50
N HIS A 46 18.32 2.20 -12.06
CA HIS A 46 18.45 1.93 -13.50
C HIS A 46 17.83 0.58 -13.83
N LEU A 47 17.50 0.35 -15.11
CA LEU A 47 16.87 -0.89 -15.53
C LEU A 47 17.85 -2.07 -15.39
N GLU A 48 17.51 -3.02 -14.55
CA GLU A 48 18.34 -4.18 -14.21
C GLU A 48 17.47 -5.42 -14.02
N ALA A 49 17.99 -6.60 -14.36
CA ALA A 49 17.30 -7.85 -14.08
C ALA A 49 17.07 -8.01 -12.57
N VAL A 50 15.84 -8.34 -12.16
CA VAL A 50 15.44 -8.48 -10.73
C VAL A 50 16.38 -9.42 -9.98
N ARG A 51 16.87 -10.46 -10.64
CA ARG A 51 17.82 -11.42 -10.07
C ARG A 51 19.12 -10.75 -9.62
N LYS A 52 19.62 -9.76 -10.38
CA LYS A 52 20.89 -9.03 -10.13
C LYS A 52 20.70 -7.81 -9.23
N ALA A 53 19.48 -7.32 -9.14
CA ALA A 53 19.17 -6.11 -8.39
C ALA A 53 19.54 -6.23 -6.90
N PRO A 54 20.17 -5.22 -6.28
CA PRO A 54 20.62 -5.26 -4.88
C PRO A 54 19.45 -5.00 -3.92
N GLY A 55 18.41 -5.85 -3.97
CA GLY A 55 17.20 -5.77 -3.15
C GLY A 55 16.35 -7.03 -3.24
N VAL A 56 15.37 -7.16 -2.35
CA VAL A 56 14.30 -8.18 -2.42
C VAL A 56 13.15 -7.58 -3.20
N VAL A 57 13.10 -7.85 -4.50
CA VAL A 57 12.14 -7.25 -5.43
C VAL A 57 11.16 -8.28 -5.94
N SER A 58 9.87 -7.95 -5.89
CA SER A 58 8.79 -8.66 -6.57
C SER A 58 8.23 -7.78 -7.69
N VAL A 59 7.98 -8.36 -8.86
CA VAL A 59 7.38 -7.67 -10.01
C VAL A 59 6.09 -8.40 -10.40
N ILE A 60 5.02 -7.64 -10.57
CA ILE A 60 3.70 -8.13 -11.00
C ILE A 60 3.39 -7.43 -12.31
N THR A 61 3.29 -8.18 -13.40
CA THR A 61 3.06 -7.63 -14.73
C THR A 61 1.58 -7.37 -15.02
N ALA A 62 1.27 -6.60 -16.07
CA ALA A 62 -0.09 -6.42 -16.57
C ALA A 62 -0.76 -7.76 -16.90
N ALA A 63 0.00 -8.73 -17.42
CA ALA A 63 -0.50 -10.08 -17.71
C ALA A 63 -0.86 -10.85 -16.43
N ASP A 64 -0.02 -10.77 -15.36
CA ASP A 64 -0.35 -11.35 -14.06
C ASP A 64 -1.63 -10.71 -13.49
N ILE A 65 -1.74 -9.38 -13.53
CA ILE A 65 -2.91 -8.64 -13.06
C ILE A 65 -4.18 -9.07 -13.81
N ALA A 66 -4.10 -9.16 -15.12
CA ALA A 66 -5.23 -9.57 -15.95
C ALA A 66 -5.69 -11.01 -15.64
N SER A 67 -4.74 -11.94 -15.38
CA SER A 67 -5.06 -13.33 -15.05
C SER A 67 -5.74 -13.48 -13.68
N MET A 68 -5.40 -12.62 -12.70
CA MET A 68 -5.92 -12.72 -11.33
C MET A 68 -7.43 -12.47 -11.21
N GLY A 69 -8.03 -11.74 -12.17
CA GLY A 69 -9.41 -11.28 -12.04
C GLY A 69 -9.59 -10.24 -10.95
N ALA A 70 -8.51 -9.58 -10.56
CA ALA A 70 -8.52 -8.48 -9.59
C ALA A 70 -9.25 -7.25 -10.16
N THR A 71 -9.86 -6.45 -9.27
CA THR A 71 -10.55 -5.21 -9.64
C THR A 71 -9.87 -3.97 -9.08
N HIS A 72 -8.96 -4.10 -8.15
CA HIS A 72 -8.21 -2.99 -7.54
C HIS A 72 -6.85 -3.44 -6.99
N LEU A 73 -6.01 -2.47 -6.72
CA LEU A 73 -4.61 -2.63 -6.33
C LEU A 73 -4.39 -3.57 -5.13
N ASP A 74 -5.22 -3.48 -4.10
CA ASP A 74 -5.03 -4.25 -2.85
C ASP A 74 -5.05 -5.77 -3.10
N GLU A 75 -5.95 -6.24 -3.99
CA GLU A 75 -6.03 -7.67 -4.34
C GLU A 75 -4.76 -8.16 -5.04
N VAL A 76 -4.12 -7.27 -5.80
CA VAL A 76 -2.86 -7.58 -6.49
C VAL A 76 -1.71 -7.63 -5.50
N LEU A 77 -1.66 -6.69 -4.56
CA LEU A 77 -0.58 -6.59 -3.57
C LEU A 77 -0.56 -7.76 -2.59
N GLU A 78 -1.71 -8.36 -2.27
CA GLU A 78 -1.78 -9.59 -1.46
C GLU A 78 -1.05 -10.79 -2.09
N THR A 79 -0.68 -10.73 -3.37
CA THR A 79 0.14 -11.76 -4.01
C THR A 79 1.63 -11.62 -3.76
N VAL A 80 2.08 -10.61 -3.03
CA VAL A 80 3.50 -10.37 -2.73
C VAL A 80 3.87 -11.04 -1.42
N PRO A 81 4.91 -11.92 -1.39
CA PRO A 81 5.32 -12.58 -0.16
C PRO A 81 5.70 -11.56 0.93
N GLY A 82 5.16 -11.73 2.14
CA GLY A 82 5.43 -10.85 3.28
C GLY A 82 4.72 -9.51 3.25
N LEU A 83 3.86 -9.25 2.25
CA LEU A 83 2.94 -8.12 2.22
C LEU A 83 1.52 -8.59 2.53
N HIS A 84 0.82 -7.89 3.40
CA HIS A 84 -0.58 -8.13 3.74
C HIS A 84 -1.32 -6.81 3.78
N VAL A 85 -2.56 -6.80 3.26
CA VAL A 85 -3.40 -5.61 3.19
C VAL A 85 -4.50 -5.69 4.24
N LEU A 86 -4.29 -4.95 5.31
CA LEU A 86 -5.29 -4.76 6.35
C LEU A 86 -6.29 -3.66 5.96
N ARG A 87 -7.36 -3.53 6.72
CA ARG A 87 -8.30 -2.41 6.62
C ARG A 87 -8.18 -1.52 7.83
N SER A 88 -8.11 -0.22 7.60
CA SER A 88 -8.02 0.78 8.66
C SER A 88 -9.21 0.69 9.62
N ASP A 89 -8.94 0.91 10.91
CA ASP A 89 -9.96 1.09 11.95
C ASP A 89 -10.77 2.38 11.78
N LEU A 90 -10.31 3.29 10.93
CA LEU A 90 -11.02 4.54 10.62
C LEU A 90 -12.01 4.36 9.50
N SER A 91 -11.72 3.46 8.53
CA SER A 91 -12.62 3.13 7.43
C SER A 91 -12.29 1.76 6.82
N ARG A 92 -13.31 1.01 6.44
CA ARG A 92 -13.15 -0.31 5.80
C ARG A 92 -12.78 -0.25 4.31
N LEU A 93 -12.78 0.90 3.70
CA LEU A 93 -12.28 1.12 2.34
C LEU A 93 -10.80 1.53 2.31
N GLU A 94 -10.27 2.06 3.42
CA GLU A 94 -8.88 2.52 3.48
C GLU A 94 -7.91 1.35 3.71
N PRO A 95 -6.95 1.10 2.79
CA PRO A 95 -5.98 0.04 2.94
C PRO A 95 -4.86 0.42 3.92
N VAL A 96 -4.39 -0.56 4.68
CA VAL A 96 -3.16 -0.49 5.48
C VAL A 96 -2.22 -1.57 4.98
N TYR A 97 -1.13 -1.19 4.32
CA TYR A 97 -0.15 -2.12 3.79
C TYR A 97 0.85 -2.50 4.87
N SER A 98 0.86 -3.75 5.27
CA SER A 98 1.84 -4.31 6.19
C SER A 98 2.91 -5.08 5.42
N ILE A 99 4.18 -4.68 5.54
CA ILE A 99 5.30 -5.45 5.02
C ILE A 99 6.09 -5.99 6.21
N ARG A 100 6.22 -7.34 6.28
CA ARG A 100 6.98 -8.05 7.34
C ARG A 100 6.50 -7.72 8.75
N GLY A 101 5.20 -7.50 8.93
CA GLY A 101 4.59 -7.20 10.22
C GLY A 101 4.76 -5.76 10.71
N LEU A 102 5.33 -4.88 9.89
CA LEU A 102 5.40 -3.45 10.18
C LEU A 102 4.14 -2.77 9.67
N GLN A 103 3.41 -2.12 10.57
CA GLN A 103 2.18 -1.39 10.26
C GLN A 103 1.86 -0.33 11.30
N SER A 104 1.04 0.64 10.92
CA SER A 104 0.34 1.56 11.82
C SER A 104 -0.99 1.99 11.21
N GLY A 105 -1.87 2.58 12.01
CA GLY A 105 -3.24 2.91 11.61
C GLY A 105 -3.37 3.84 10.41
N PHE A 106 -2.33 4.62 10.08
CA PHE A 106 -2.30 5.55 8.93
C PHE A 106 -1.39 5.10 7.79
N ASN A 107 -0.78 3.92 7.90
CA ASN A 107 0.05 3.32 6.85
C ASN A 107 1.28 4.15 6.36
N PRO A 108 1.99 4.87 7.19
CA PRO A 108 3.13 5.67 6.73
C PRO A 108 4.44 4.90 6.56
N GLN A 109 4.48 3.58 6.85
CA GLN A 109 5.69 2.76 6.80
C GLN A 109 6.01 2.19 5.42
N VAL A 110 5.05 2.23 4.47
CA VAL A 110 5.23 1.78 3.09
C VAL A 110 5.09 2.97 2.15
N LEU A 111 6.13 3.22 1.36
CA LEU A 111 6.10 4.30 0.37
C LEU A 111 5.41 3.83 -0.91
N ILE A 112 4.34 4.52 -1.31
CA ILE A 112 3.69 4.31 -2.60
C ILE A 112 4.25 5.31 -3.60
N LEU A 113 4.67 4.80 -4.76
CA LEU A 113 5.09 5.61 -5.91
C LEU A 113 4.15 5.36 -7.09
N PHE A 114 3.88 6.40 -7.85
CA PHE A 114 3.27 6.30 -9.16
C PHE A 114 4.26 6.83 -10.20
N ASN A 115 4.71 5.96 -11.11
CA ASN A 115 5.79 6.25 -12.07
C ASN A 115 7.08 6.82 -11.41
N GLY A 116 7.45 6.30 -10.24
CA GLY A 116 8.61 6.76 -9.48
C GLY A 116 8.39 8.01 -8.64
N VAL A 117 7.22 8.63 -8.68
CA VAL A 117 6.87 9.84 -7.92
C VAL A 117 6.07 9.47 -6.66
N GLU A 118 6.44 10.05 -5.53
CA GLU A 118 5.75 9.83 -4.25
C GLU A 118 4.26 10.20 -4.32
N PHE A 119 3.42 9.24 -3.97
CA PHE A 119 1.97 9.41 -3.88
C PHE A 119 1.53 9.23 -2.43
N LYS A 120 1.46 10.33 -1.69
CA LYS A 120 1.10 10.35 -0.27
C LYS A 120 0.46 11.66 0.15
N THR A 121 -0.38 11.62 1.19
CA THR A 121 -0.95 12.82 1.83
C THR A 121 -0.06 13.30 2.98
N PRO A 122 0.21 14.60 3.11
CA PRO A 122 0.97 15.14 4.24
C PRO A 122 0.26 14.99 5.60
N PHE A 123 -1.07 14.79 5.58
CA PHE A 123 -1.85 14.58 6.79
C PHE A 123 -1.38 13.37 7.58
N SER A 124 -1.26 12.22 6.91
CA SER A 124 -0.90 10.94 7.53
C SER A 124 0.44 10.38 7.06
N GLU A 125 1.06 10.95 6.00
CA GLU A 125 2.20 10.40 5.27
C GLU A 125 1.91 9.03 4.59
N GLY A 126 0.66 8.55 4.63
CA GLY A 126 0.15 7.39 3.90
C GLY A 126 -0.52 7.78 2.57
N THR A 127 -1.29 6.86 1.99
CA THR A 127 -2.11 7.14 0.80
C THR A 127 -3.20 8.18 1.09
N PRO A 128 -3.74 8.86 0.07
CA PRO A 128 -4.95 9.68 0.24
C PRO A 128 -6.09 8.86 0.85
N PRO A 129 -7.00 9.48 1.63
CA PRO A 129 -8.13 8.78 2.22
C PRO A 129 -8.98 8.06 1.17
N MET A 130 -9.43 6.86 1.51
CA MET A 130 -10.25 5.98 0.65
C MET A 130 -9.59 5.67 -0.70
N PHE A 131 -8.26 5.58 -0.72
CA PHE A 131 -7.51 5.27 -1.92
C PHE A 131 -7.88 3.89 -2.45
N ARG A 132 -8.36 3.85 -3.68
CA ARG A 132 -8.66 2.65 -4.44
C ARG A 132 -8.22 2.87 -5.87
N LEU A 133 -7.31 2.07 -6.37
CA LEU A 133 -6.74 2.24 -7.70
C LEU A 133 -7.29 1.20 -8.66
N PRO A 134 -7.94 1.62 -9.76
CA PRO A 134 -8.23 0.80 -10.93
C PRO A 134 -6.95 0.27 -11.60
N LEU A 135 -7.03 -0.87 -12.28
CA LEU A 135 -5.85 -1.64 -12.67
C LEU A 135 -5.46 -1.54 -14.14
N ASN A 136 -6.40 -1.16 -15.02
CA ASN A 136 -6.18 -1.30 -16.47
C ASN A 136 -5.07 -0.40 -17.03
N MET A 137 -4.78 0.73 -16.37
CA MET A 137 -3.69 1.63 -16.78
C MET A 137 -2.31 1.15 -16.35
N ILE A 138 -2.22 0.08 -15.55
CA ILE A 138 -0.95 -0.39 -14.96
C ILE A 138 -0.25 -1.32 -15.95
N GLU A 139 1.04 -1.05 -16.20
CA GLU A 139 1.94 -1.95 -16.95
C GLU A 139 2.57 -2.99 -16.03
N ARG A 140 3.03 -2.56 -14.86
CA ARG A 140 3.56 -3.44 -13.81
C ARG A 140 3.60 -2.76 -12.47
N ILE A 141 3.68 -3.55 -11.43
CA ILE A 141 3.92 -3.10 -10.07
C ILE A 141 5.24 -3.69 -9.62
N GLU A 142 6.15 -2.84 -9.15
CA GLU A 142 7.42 -3.23 -8.57
C GLU A 142 7.36 -3.03 -7.06
N VAL A 143 7.68 -4.06 -6.28
CA VAL A 143 7.70 -3.99 -4.82
C VAL A 143 9.10 -4.34 -4.33
N ILE A 144 9.76 -3.40 -3.65
CA ILE A 144 10.99 -3.69 -2.90
C ILE A 144 10.65 -3.76 -1.42
N LYS A 145 11.10 -4.82 -0.77
CA LYS A 145 10.92 -5.05 0.67
C LYS A 145 12.18 -4.68 1.43
N GLY A 146 12.02 -4.22 2.67
CA GLY A 146 13.11 -3.75 3.52
C GLY A 146 13.44 -2.27 3.36
N ALA A 147 14.38 -1.79 4.18
CA ALA A 147 14.78 -0.39 4.28
C ALA A 147 15.34 0.17 2.97
N SER A 148 14.68 1.17 2.38
CA SER A 148 14.99 1.70 1.05
C SER A 148 15.16 3.23 1.01
N SER A 149 15.28 3.89 2.18
CA SER A 149 15.42 5.36 2.26
C SER A 149 16.67 5.91 1.60
N ALA A 150 17.73 5.11 1.42
CA ALA A 150 18.92 5.51 0.71
C ALA A 150 18.68 5.87 -0.77
N LEU A 151 17.58 5.38 -1.36
CA LEU A 151 17.15 5.73 -2.72
C LEU A 151 15.97 6.70 -2.72
N TYR A 152 14.97 6.45 -1.89
CA TYR A 152 13.65 7.07 -1.99
C TYR A 152 13.37 8.10 -0.87
N GLY A 153 14.23 8.19 0.16
CA GLY A 153 14.03 9.11 1.28
C GLY A 153 13.01 8.61 2.30
N ALA A 154 12.30 9.55 2.91
CA ALA A 154 11.35 9.26 3.98
C ALA A 154 10.26 8.26 3.54
N ASN A 155 9.81 7.45 4.51
CA ASN A 155 8.70 6.49 4.37
C ASN A 155 8.98 5.26 3.49
N ALA A 156 10.14 5.19 2.82
CA ALA A 156 10.66 3.94 2.28
C ALA A 156 11.20 3.05 3.41
N TYR A 157 10.36 2.87 4.45
CA TYR A 157 10.71 2.35 5.76
C TYR A 157 10.70 0.82 5.80
N SER A 158 9.54 0.20 5.59
CA SER A 158 9.40 -1.25 5.48
C SER A 158 9.47 -1.75 4.04
N GLY A 159 9.25 -0.87 3.07
CA GLY A 159 9.33 -1.15 1.64
C GLY A 159 8.78 -0.03 0.78
N VAL A 160 8.86 -0.24 -0.52
CA VAL A 160 8.35 0.68 -1.56
C VAL A 160 7.50 -0.10 -2.55
N ILE A 161 6.35 0.42 -2.91
CA ILE A 161 5.48 -0.08 -3.96
C ILE A 161 5.48 0.96 -5.08
N ASN A 162 6.05 0.63 -6.24
CA ASN A 162 6.07 1.51 -7.41
C ASN A 162 5.09 1.00 -8.47
N ILE A 163 4.05 1.77 -8.71
CA ILE A 163 3.03 1.50 -9.71
C ILE A 163 3.47 2.17 -11.01
N ILE A 164 3.78 1.37 -12.01
CA ILE A 164 4.25 1.84 -13.31
C ILE A 164 3.10 1.72 -14.30
N SER A 165 2.72 2.86 -14.86
CA SER A 165 1.66 2.94 -15.85
C SER A 165 2.15 2.53 -17.24
N LYS A 166 1.23 2.12 -18.10
CA LYS A 166 1.46 1.93 -19.53
C LYS A 166 1.95 3.22 -20.18
N ARG A 167 2.82 3.09 -21.18
CA ARG A 167 3.50 4.20 -21.86
C ARG A 167 3.34 4.14 -23.37
N VAL A 168 3.84 5.16 -24.06
CA VAL A 168 3.82 5.30 -25.52
C VAL A 168 4.57 4.16 -26.22
N GLY A 169 5.72 3.71 -25.67
CA GLY A 169 6.56 2.65 -26.22
C GLY A 169 5.98 1.24 -26.14
N ASP A 170 5.00 1.01 -25.28
CA ASP A 170 4.38 -0.31 -25.10
C ASP A 170 3.44 -0.62 -26.26
N TYR A 171 3.46 -1.86 -26.77
CA TYR A 171 2.45 -2.28 -27.74
C TYR A 171 1.12 -2.51 -27.04
N ILE A 172 0.23 -1.53 -27.13
CA ILE A 172 -1.09 -1.57 -26.49
C ILE A 172 -2.13 -1.26 -27.55
N PRO A 173 -3.05 -2.19 -27.87
CA PRO A 173 -4.19 -1.87 -28.73
C PRO A 173 -5.09 -0.85 -28.03
N ALA A 174 -5.81 -0.05 -28.80
CA ALA A 174 -6.91 0.72 -28.24
C ALA A 174 -7.96 -0.26 -27.72
N ILE A 175 -8.48 -0.03 -26.52
CA ILE A 175 -9.47 -0.92 -25.90
C ILE A 175 -10.65 -0.15 -25.33
N VAL A 176 -11.80 -0.82 -25.35
CA VAL A 176 -12.93 -0.53 -24.45
C VAL A 176 -13.23 -1.79 -23.67
N GLN A 177 -13.27 -1.68 -22.34
CA GLN A 177 -13.61 -2.76 -21.44
C GLN A 177 -14.80 -2.36 -20.56
N VAL A 178 -15.72 -3.30 -20.36
CA VAL A 178 -16.84 -3.14 -19.44
C VAL A 178 -16.87 -4.35 -18.52
N LYS A 179 -16.92 -4.10 -17.21
CA LYS A 179 -17.18 -5.13 -16.20
C LYS A 179 -18.47 -4.79 -15.45
N ASN A 180 -19.25 -5.80 -15.13
CA ASN A 180 -20.45 -5.67 -14.31
C ASN A 180 -20.48 -6.81 -13.30
N GLY A 181 -20.73 -6.50 -12.03
CA GLY A 181 -20.58 -7.46 -10.96
C GLY A 181 -21.64 -7.35 -9.87
N SER A 182 -21.54 -8.24 -8.88
CA SER A 182 -22.31 -8.19 -7.65
C SER A 182 -22.19 -6.83 -6.97
N PHE A 183 -23.03 -6.53 -6.00
CA PHE A 183 -23.06 -5.27 -5.24
C PHE A 183 -23.29 -4.03 -6.10
N HIS A 184 -24.04 -4.17 -7.21
CA HIS A 184 -24.24 -3.14 -8.23
C HIS A 184 -22.94 -2.55 -8.79
N SER A 185 -21.86 -3.34 -8.76
CA SER A 185 -20.56 -2.88 -9.22
C SER A 185 -20.50 -2.77 -10.73
N ARG A 186 -19.89 -1.70 -11.22
CA ARG A 186 -19.63 -1.42 -12.64
C ARG A 186 -18.24 -0.85 -12.80
N ASP A 187 -17.57 -1.23 -13.89
CA ASP A 187 -16.27 -0.74 -14.28
C ASP A 187 -16.26 -0.53 -15.79
N ILE A 188 -15.86 0.65 -16.22
CA ILE A 188 -15.76 1.02 -17.64
C ILE A 188 -14.37 1.61 -17.85
N THR A 189 -13.62 1.03 -18.79
CA THR A 189 -12.28 1.49 -19.18
C THR A 189 -12.21 1.79 -20.66
N THR A 190 -11.54 2.86 -21.03
CA THR A 190 -11.07 3.10 -22.40
C THR A 190 -9.61 3.50 -22.39
N GLN A 191 -8.84 2.97 -23.36
CA GLN A 191 -7.45 3.30 -23.56
C GLN A 191 -7.16 3.50 -25.02
N HIS A 192 -6.27 4.45 -25.32
CA HIS A 192 -5.79 4.72 -26.65
C HIS A 192 -4.32 5.11 -26.62
N ARG A 193 -3.59 4.70 -27.64
CA ARG A 193 -2.18 5.02 -27.86
C ARG A 193 -1.97 5.44 -29.29
N GLU A 194 -1.14 6.44 -29.49
CA GLU A 194 -0.64 6.83 -30.80
C GLU A 194 0.84 7.18 -30.69
N ALA A 195 1.67 6.64 -31.58
CA ALA A 195 3.09 6.94 -31.67
C ALA A 195 3.51 7.04 -33.13
N ASN A 196 4.45 7.97 -33.43
CA ASN A 196 5.10 8.04 -34.72
C ASN A 196 6.30 7.07 -34.82
N ASP A 197 6.90 6.98 -36.01
CA ASP A 197 8.07 6.11 -36.27
C ASP A 197 9.31 6.47 -35.42
N GLU A 198 9.38 7.68 -34.91
CA GLU A 198 10.44 8.18 -34.01
C GLU A 198 10.17 7.91 -32.52
N GLY A 199 9.10 7.20 -32.19
CA GLY A 199 8.73 6.88 -30.81
C GLY A 199 8.05 8.00 -30.02
N ALA A 200 7.85 9.17 -30.64
CA ALA A 200 7.10 10.26 -30.01
C ALA A 200 5.58 10.04 -30.13
N GLY A 201 4.85 10.26 -29.06
CA GLY A 201 3.42 10.03 -29.07
C GLY A 201 2.74 10.27 -27.72
N PHE A 202 1.55 9.71 -27.59
CA PHE A 202 0.80 9.75 -26.34
C PHE A 202 0.13 8.40 -26.01
N PHE A 203 -0.08 8.18 -24.72
CA PHE A 203 -0.96 7.16 -24.17
C PHE A 203 -2.00 7.82 -23.27
N PHE A 204 -3.24 7.42 -23.45
CA PHE A 204 -4.37 7.93 -22.69
C PHE A 204 -5.21 6.76 -22.14
N SER A 205 -5.65 6.88 -20.88
CA SER A 205 -6.54 5.93 -20.22
C SER A 205 -7.55 6.66 -19.34
N ILE A 206 -8.82 6.25 -19.43
CA ILE A 206 -9.86 6.62 -18.45
C ILE A 206 -10.45 5.31 -17.93
N GLU A 207 -10.60 5.23 -16.61
CA GLU A 207 -11.30 4.14 -15.93
C GLU A 207 -12.25 4.71 -14.87
N HIS A 208 -13.48 4.22 -14.86
CA HIS A 208 -14.49 4.60 -13.88
C HIS A 208 -15.13 3.37 -13.26
N GLN A 209 -15.03 3.29 -11.92
CA GLN A 209 -15.55 2.17 -11.13
C GLN A 209 -16.56 2.66 -10.10
N THR A 210 -17.68 1.94 -9.96
CA THR A 210 -18.68 2.19 -8.91
C THR A 210 -19.07 0.90 -8.22
N SER A 211 -19.45 0.97 -6.95
CA SER A 211 -20.04 -0.12 -6.19
C SER A 211 -20.97 0.43 -5.11
N ALA A 212 -22.05 -0.27 -4.78
CA ALA A 212 -22.89 0.02 -3.62
C ALA A 212 -22.42 -0.69 -2.34
N GLY A 213 -21.30 -1.43 -2.42
CA GLY A 213 -20.82 -2.25 -1.30
C GLY A 213 -21.68 -3.50 -1.03
N ASP A 214 -21.16 -4.40 -0.21
CA ASP A 214 -21.86 -5.62 0.18
C ASP A 214 -22.73 -5.39 1.44
N SER A 215 -24.03 -5.24 1.26
CA SER A 215 -25.00 -5.02 2.33
C SER A 215 -25.18 -6.23 3.27
N LYS A 216 -24.50 -7.36 3.03
CA LYS A 216 -24.50 -8.51 3.94
C LYS A 216 -23.37 -8.46 4.97
N ARG A 217 -22.52 -7.46 4.92
CA ARG A 217 -21.44 -7.24 5.91
C ARG A 217 -22.02 -6.61 7.17
N ILE A 218 -22.72 -7.43 7.97
CA ILE A 218 -23.44 -6.97 9.16
C ILE A 218 -22.50 -6.89 10.36
N VAL A 219 -22.55 -5.75 11.04
CA VAL A 219 -21.95 -5.48 12.36
C VAL A 219 -23.08 -5.57 13.39
N ASP A 220 -22.97 -6.55 14.27
CA ASP A 220 -24.03 -6.84 15.25
C ASP A 220 -24.11 -5.81 16.38
N GLN A 221 -22.94 -5.25 16.76
CA GLN A 221 -22.80 -4.25 17.81
C GLN A 221 -21.67 -3.29 17.48
N ASP A 222 -21.84 -2.04 17.81
CA ASP A 222 -20.87 -0.96 17.62
C ASP A 222 -20.64 -0.17 18.92
N LEU A 223 -19.82 0.88 18.93
CA LEU A 223 -19.59 1.70 20.12
C LEU A 223 -20.87 2.37 20.61
N GLN A 224 -21.76 2.81 19.68
CA GLN A 224 -23.04 3.42 20.08
C GLN A 224 -23.95 2.41 20.80
N THR A 225 -23.92 1.14 20.41
CA THR A 225 -24.66 0.09 21.12
C THR A 225 -24.24 0.00 22.59
N ILE A 226 -22.94 0.13 22.88
CA ILE A 226 -22.40 0.11 24.25
C ILE A 226 -22.83 1.35 25.01
N ILE A 227 -22.77 2.51 24.37
CA ILE A 227 -23.23 3.78 24.98
C ILE A 227 -24.71 3.74 25.27
N ASP A 228 -25.54 3.23 24.37
CA ASP A 228 -26.98 3.08 24.55
C ASP A 228 -27.33 2.19 25.75
N GLN A 229 -26.60 1.08 25.92
CA GLN A 229 -26.79 0.21 27.09
C GLN A 229 -26.46 0.92 28.40
N GLN A 230 -25.49 1.79 28.43
CA GLN A 230 -25.10 2.57 29.61
C GLN A 230 -26.07 3.73 29.89
N SER A 231 -26.57 4.37 28.85
CA SER A 231 -27.39 5.57 28.91
C SER A 231 -28.91 5.28 28.89
N GLY A 232 -29.29 4.07 28.58
CA GLY A 232 -30.71 3.68 28.42
C GLY A 232 -31.36 4.22 27.15
N THR A 233 -30.57 4.57 26.13
CA THR A 233 -31.00 5.06 24.82
C THR A 233 -31.08 3.95 23.78
N ARG A 234 -31.48 4.26 22.54
CA ARG A 234 -31.60 3.33 21.40
C ARG A 234 -31.31 4.05 20.09
N SER A 235 -30.14 4.66 19.97
CA SER A 235 -29.72 5.42 18.80
C SER A 235 -28.77 4.65 17.87
N SER A 236 -28.18 3.53 18.34
CA SER A 236 -27.28 2.71 17.53
C SER A 236 -27.97 2.20 16.25
N LEU A 237 -27.24 2.23 15.14
CA LEU A 237 -27.64 1.65 13.86
C LEU A 237 -27.31 0.15 13.77
N ALA A 238 -26.56 -0.41 14.72
CA ALA A 238 -26.27 -1.83 14.80
C ALA A 238 -27.52 -2.60 15.39
N ALA A 239 -27.84 -3.80 14.89
CA ALA A 239 -27.18 -4.54 13.80
C ALA A 239 -27.46 -3.90 12.44
N GLY A 240 -26.41 -3.54 11.73
CA GLY A 240 -26.50 -2.89 10.43
C GLY A 240 -25.31 -3.22 9.54
N ASP A 241 -25.42 -2.92 8.25
CA ASP A 241 -24.35 -3.14 7.27
C ASP A 241 -23.29 -2.07 7.33
N LEU A 242 -22.09 -2.45 6.86
CA LEU A 242 -20.98 -1.54 6.67
C LEU A 242 -21.21 -0.70 5.40
N ASN A 243 -21.20 0.63 5.54
CA ASN A 243 -21.23 1.54 4.40
C ASN A 243 -19.89 1.50 3.66
N THR A 244 -19.84 0.78 2.51
CA THR A 244 -18.62 0.60 1.71
C THR A 244 -18.86 0.89 0.22
N ASP A 245 -19.77 1.80 -0.08
CA ASP A 245 -19.98 2.33 -1.43
C ASP A 245 -18.80 3.20 -1.87
N TYR A 246 -18.58 3.29 -3.18
CA TYR A 246 -17.52 4.13 -3.77
C TYR A 246 -17.81 4.48 -5.22
N SER A 247 -17.21 5.57 -5.68
CA SER A 247 -17.22 6.02 -7.07
C SER A 247 -15.85 6.56 -7.43
N VAL A 248 -15.03 5.72 -8.09
CA VAL A 248 -13.63 6.02 -8.41
C VAL A 248 -13.50 6.35 -9.88
N THR A 249 -12.81 7.46 -10.19
CA THR A 249 -12.38 7.83 -11.55
C THR A 249 -10.87 7.96 -11.57
N SER A 250 -10.22 7.36 -12.56
CA SER A 250 -8.79 7.52 -12.81
C SER A 250 -8.56 7.87 -14.27
N MET A 251 -7.82 8.95 -14.54
CA MET A 251 -7.47 9.42 -15.87
C MET A 251 -5.97 9.61 -15.97
N LEU A 252 -5.36 9.03 -17.00
CA LEU A 252 -3.93 9.11 -17.25
C LEU A 252 -3.69 9.65 -18.67
N LEU A 253 -2.76 10.60 -18.79
CA LEU A 253 -2.22 11.06 -20.06
C LEU A 253 -0.69 11.09 -19.96
N ASN A 254 -0.03 10.26 -20.75
CA ASN A 254 1.41 10.26 -20.94
C ASN A 254 1.75 10.77 -22.33
N VAL A 255 2.63 11.76 -22.43
CA VAL A 255 3.15 12.31 -23.68
C VAL A 255 4.67 12.17 -23.63
N GLU A 256 5.24 11.51 -24.61
CA GLU A 256 6.67 11.14 -24.58
C GLU A 256 7.32 11.34 -25.93
N ASN A 257 8.63 11.61 -25.89
CA ASN A 257 9.57 11.45 -26.99
C ASN A 257 10.92 10.95 -26.42
N ASP A 258 11.96 10.86 -27.23
CA ASP A 258 13.27 10.33 -26.82
C ASP A 258 13.90 11.03 -25.61
N VAL A 259 13.53 12.28 -25.35
CA VAL A 259 14.19 13.16 -24.37
C VAL A 259 13.22 13.61 -23.27
N TRP A 260 11.97 13.81 -23.60
CA TRP A 260 10.95 14.34 -22.70
C TRP A 260 9.87 13.30 -22.43
N SER A 261 9.46 13.21 -21.17
CA SER A 261 8.25 12.48 -20.73
C SER A 261 7.43 13.39 -19.84
N TRP A 262 6.15 13.53 -20.17
CA TRP A 262 5.20 14.32 -19.40
C TRP A 262 4.01 13.45 -19.02
N ASN A 263 3.93 13.09 -17.73
CA ASN A 263 2.91 12.21 -17.19
C ASN A 263 1.92 13.04 -16.38
N ASN A 264 0.64 12.89 -16.67
CA ASN A 264 -0.44 13.56 -15.97
C ASN A 264 -1.43 12.51 -15.49
N TRP A 265 -1.66 12.49 -14.20
CA TRP A 265 -2.60 11.56 -13.58
C TRP A 265 -3.58 12.30 -12.70
N PHE A 266 -4.87 12.08 -12.97
CA PHE A 266 -5.98 12.50 -12.14
C PHE A 266 -6.64 11.26 -11.54
N TRP A 267 -6.91 11.30 -10.25
CA TRP A 267 -7.64 10.29 -9.51
C TRP A 267 -8.62 10.94 -8.57
N GLU A 268 -9.83 10.39 -8.46
CA GLU A 268 -10.82 10.80 -7.46
C GLU A 268 -11.62 9.59 -6.97
N ASN A 269 -12.06 9.63 -5.71
CA ASN A 269 -13.10 8.78 -5.13
C ASN A 269 -14.14 9.67 -4.47
N LYS A 270 -15.36 9.64 -4.99
CA LYS A 270 -16.47 10.48 -4.54
C LYS A 270 -17.49 9.69 -3.75
N GLY A 271 -17.99 10.29 -2.66
CA GLY A 271 -19.03 9.72 -1.82
C GLY A 271 -18.61 8.39 -1.19
N ALA A 272 -17.30 8.17 -0.95
CA ALA A 272 -16.83 6.90 -0.40
C ALA A 272 -17.36 6.70 1.01
N GLY A 273 -18.00 5.56 1.26
CA GLY A 273 -18.58 5.23 2.55
C GLY A 273 -17.56 5.06 3.67
N THR A 274 -17.92 5.43 4.88
CA THR A 274 -17.04 5.43 6.07
C THR A 274 -16.88 4.07 6.75
N GLY A 275 -17.48 3.01 6.19
CA GLY A 275 -17.42 1.65 6.76
C GLY A 275 -18.13 1.55 8.11
N GLN A 276 -17.37 1.27 9.17
CA GLN A 276 -17.89 1.26 10.55
C GLN A 276 -18.01 2.65 11.18
N GLY A 277 -17.69 3.73 10.44
CA GLY A 277 -17.55 5.08 10.99
C GLY A 277 -16.25 5.29 11.78
N VAL A 278 -15.71 6.50 11.73
CA VAL A 278 -14.42 6.84 12.36
C VAL A 278 -14.46 6.78 13.90
N ALA A 279 -15.63 6.87 14.49
CA ALA A 279 -15.84 6.67 15.94
C ALA A 279 -16.17 5.23 16.31
N ARG A 280 -16.08 4.26 15.38
CA ARG A 280 -16.49 2.87 15.57
C ARG A 280 -17.99 2.71 15.91
N ALA A 281 -18.80 3.70 15.56
CA ALA A 281 -20.26 3.65 15.52
C ALA A 281 -20.70 3.68 14.06
N LEU A 282 -21.64 2.84 13.66
CA LEU A 282 -22.09 2.75 12.27
C LEU A 282 -22.55 4.13 11.76
N ASP A 283 -22.05 4.48 10.58
CA ASP A 283 -22.29 5.78 9.93
C ASP A 283 -22.75 5.54 8.48
N ASN A 284 -24.06 5.64 8.25
CA ASN A 284 -24.66 5.43 6.94
C ASN A 284 -24.81 6.76 6.15
N ASP A 285 -24.56 7.89 6.79
CA ASP A 285 -24.68 9.23 6.19
C ASP A 285 -23.31 9.86 5.89
N GLY A 286 -22.27 9.37 6.56
CA GLY A 286 -20.90 9.87 6.40
C GLY A 286 -20.29 9.46 5.07
N TYR A 287 -19.46 10.34 4.53
CA TYR A 287 -18.74 10.12 3.29
C TYR A 287 -17.39 10.83 3.26
N VAL A 288 -16.54 10.38 2.35
CA VAL A 288 -15.26 11.01 2.02
C VAL A 288 -15.18 11.24 0.51
N ASP A 289 -14.95 12.49 0.14
CA ASP A 289 -14.52 12.88 -1.20
C ASP A 289 -13.00 13.08 -1.17
N SER A 290 -12.26 12.34 -1.98
CA SER A 290 -10.82 12.47 -2.07
C SER A 290 -10.39 12.55 -3.52
N SER A 291 -9.53 13.51 -3.87
CA SER A 291 -9.02 13.67 -5.23
C SER A 291 -7.54 14.01 -5.25
N SER A 292 -6.88 13.64 -6.34
CA SER A 292 -5.47 13.89 -6.57
C SER A 292 -5.22 14.24 -8.03
N TYR A 293 -4.38 15.24 -8.25
CA TYR A 293 -3.82 15.56 -9.56
C TYR A 293 -2.30 15.61 -9.47
N MET A 294 -1.63 14.80 -10.28
CA MET A 294 -0.18 14.76 -10.38
C MET A 294 0.25 15.07 -11.81
N SER A 295 1.18 16.02 -11.95
CA SER A 295 1.84 16.34 -13.21
C SER A 295 3.33 16.19 -13.02
N HIS A 296 3.96 15.27 -13.77
CA HIS A 296 5.38 14.95 -13.68
C HIS A 296 6.03 15.15 -15.04
N LEU A 297 6.98 16.09 -15.12
CA LEU A 297 7.78 16.37 -16.28
C LEU A 297 9.20 15.86 -16.05
N GLN A 298 9.66 14.98 -16.94
CA GLN A 298 11.00 14.41 -16.93
C GLN A 298 11.74 14.82 -18.19
N TYR A 299 12.97 15.24 -18.03
CA TYR A 299 13.95 15.45 -19.09
C TYR A 299 15.11 14.48 -18.89
N LYS A 300 15.38 13.64 -19.89
CA LYS A 300 16.47 12.68 -19.86
C LYS A 300 17.36 12.84 -21.07
N GLN A 301 18.67 13.05 -20.84
CA GLN A 301 19.64 13.22 -21.91
C GLN A 301 20.87 12.35 -21.65
N ILE A 302 21.23 11.58 -22.65
CA ILE A 302 22.54 10.94 -22.75
C ILE A 302 23.50 11.99 -23.31
N ILE A 303 24.46 12.45 -22.49
CA ILE A 303 25.45 13.47 -22.88
C ILE A 303 26.50 12.84 -23.80
N ASP A 304 26.96 11.67 -23.42
CA ASP A 304 27.87 10.81 -24.18
C ASP A 304 27.78 9.37 -23.69
N PHE A 305 28.66 8.49 -24.15
CA PHE A 305 28.65 7.07 -23.79
C PHE A 305 28.96 6.79 -22.31
N GLU A 306 29.45 7.76 -21.55
CA GLU A 306 29.76 7.61 -20.13
C GLU A 306 28.80 8.37 -19.21
N ARG A 307 28.07 9.37 -19.70
CA ARG A 307 27.35 10.33 -18.89
C ARG A 307 25.89 10.50 -19.31
N ALA A 308 25.01 10.43 -18.35
CA ALA A 308 23.60 10.77 -18.53
C ALA A 308 23.14 11.71 -17.43
N ILE A 309 22.17 12.56 -17.75
CA ILE A 309 21.49 13.44 -16.82
C ILE A 309 19.98 13.23 -16.95
N GLU A 310 19.31 13.24 -15.81
CA GLU A 310 17.86 13.20 -15.71
C GLU A 310 17.42 14.32 -14.78
N SER A 311 16.44 15.12 -15.21
CA SER A 311 15.88 16.22 -14.43
C SER A 311 14.38 16.03 -14.33
N ASN A 312 13.86 16.14 -13.12
CA ASN A 312 12.45 15.91 -12.81
C ASN A 312 11.82 17.14 -12.17
N LEU A 313 10.62 17.47 -12.60
CA LEU A 313 9.75 18.46 -11.96
C LEU A 313 8.36 17.86 -11.77
N THR A 314 7.94 17.79 -10.54
CA THR A 314 6.61 17.26 -10.18
C THR A 314 5.79 18.33 -9.47
N TYR A 315 4.55 18.45 -9.86
CA TYR A 315 3.50 19.10 -9.10
C TYR A 315 2.43 18.09 -8.72
N HIS A 316 2.09 18.06 -7.45
CA HIS A 316 1.05 17.17 -6.90
C HIS A 316 0.07 18.00 -6.07
N TYR A 317 -1.20 17.92 -6.40
CA TYR A 317 -2.32 18.49 -5.68
C TYR A 317 -3.18 17.39 -5.09
N LEU A 318 -3.59 17.54 -3.84
CA LEU A 318 -4.48 16.66 -3.11
C LEU A 318 -5.62 17.48 -2.50
N ASP A 319 -6.84 16.95 -2.52
CA ASP A 319 -8.01 17.52 -1.87
C ASP A 319 -8.78 16.40 -1.15
N SER A 320 -9.21 16.64 0.08
CA SER A 320 -10.04 15.72 0.84
C SER A 320 -11.11 16.50 1.59
N LYS A 321 -12.37 16.13 1.32
CA LYS A 321 -13.56 16.66 1.99
C LYS A 321 -14.27 15.52 2.69
N ASN A 322 -14.42 15.67 3.99
CA ASN A 322 -14.98 14.61 4.81
C ASN A 322 -16.25 15.11 5.51
N TYR A 323 -17.22 14.23 5.60
CA TYR A 323 -18.40 14.42 6.43
C TYR A 323 -18.59 13.16 7.26
N PHE A 324 -18.33 13.24 8.54
CA PHE A 324 -18.43 12.12 9.47
C PHE A 324 -19.58 12.34 10.44
N LYS A 325 -20.51 11.43 10.49
CA LYS A 325 -21.47 11.34 11.58
C LYS A 325 -20.90 10.39 12.64
N LEU A 326 -20.07 10.93 13.55
CA LEU A 326 -19.34 10.17 14.57
C LEU A 326 -20.28 9.31 15.42
N PHE A 327 -21.46 9.85 15.74
CA PHE A 327 -22.52 9.15 16.45
C PHE A 327 -23.86 9.46 15.80
N PRO A 328 -24.78 8.49 15.69
CA PRO A 328 -26.04 8.64 14.97
C PRO A 328 -27.00 9.62 15.66
N SER A 329 -28.03 10.03 14.93
CA SER A 329 -29.08 10.93 15.40
C SER A 329 -29.75 10.42 16.67
N GLY A 330 -30.00 11.33 17.63
CA GLY A 330 -30.61 10.99 18.93
C GLY A 330 -29.62 10.39 19.94
N SER A 331 -28.32 10.42 19.67
CA SER A 331 -27.30 9.93 20.60
C SER A 331 -27.15 10.81 21.82
N LEU A 332 -27.11 10.20 23.00
CA LEU A 332 -26.80 10.84 24.26
C LEU A 332 -25.34 10.56 24.61
N ILE A 333 -24.45 11.53 24.31
CA ILE A 333 -23.02 11.36 24.36
C ILE A 333 -22.42 12.07 25.55
N PRO A 334 -21.59 11.40 26.38
CA PRO A 334 -20.82 12.05 27.43
C PRO A 334 -19.82 13.02 26.85
N ILE A 335 -19.90 14.30 27.25
CA ILE A 335 -19.07 15.40 26.77
C ILE A 335 -18.25 15.94 27.93
N GLY A 336 -16.97 16.20 27.68
CA GLY A 336 -16.08 16.85 28.67
C GLY A 336 -16.30 18.36 28.76
N ASN A 337 -15.60 18.97 29.72
CA ASN A 337 -15.67 20.43 29.92
C ASN A 337 -15.21 21.24 28.72
N ASP A 338 -14.39 20.65 27.87
CA ASP A 338 -13.88 21.23 26.63
C ASP A 338 -14.83 21.04 25.44
N GLY A 339 -16.00 20.43 25.66
CA GLY A 339 -16.97 20.15 24.61
C GLY A 339 -16.67 18.95 23.73
N ASN A 340 -15.58 18.22 23.95
CA ASN A 340 -15.23 17.01 23.19
C ASN A 340 -15.87 15.76 23.76
N PRO A 341 -16.29 14.81 22.92
CA PRO A 341 -16.57 13.44 23.36
C PRO A 341 -15.25 12.77 23.82
N PHE A 342 -15.38 11.77 24.74
CA PHE A 342 -14.27 10.96 25.28
C PHE A 342 -13.25 11.66 26.20
N THR A 343 -13.37 12.95 26.46
CA THR A 343 -12.60 13.63 27.52
C THR A 343 -13.24 13.39 28.88
N PRO A 344 -12.58 13.71 30.04
CA PRO A 344 -13.14 13.43 31.35
C PRO A 344 -14.59 13.89 31.46
N ILE A 345 -15.46 12.94 31.73
CA ILE A 345 -16.91 13.00 31.55
C ILE A 345 -17.54 13.90 32.63
N ASN A 346 -18.36 14.88 32.22
CA ASN A 346 -19.20 15.60 33.12
C ASN A 346 -20.68 15.29 32.91
N ASN A 347 -21.22 15.67 31.78
CA ASN A 347 -22.66 15.51 31.53
C ASN A 347 -22.94 14.95 30.16
N PRO A 348 -23.89 14.02 29.99
CA PRO A 348 -24.32 13.58 28.67
C PRO A 348 -25.13 14.69 27.98
N VAL A 349 -24.84 14.91 26.70
CA VAL A 349 -25.51 15.88 25.83
C VAL A 349 -26.29 15.12 24.77
N LEU A 350 -27.52 15.53 24.53
CA LEU A 350 -28.36 14.95 23.45
C LEU A 350 -28.04 15.63 22.12
N PHE A 351 -27.60 14.83 21.14
CA PHE A 351 -27.38 15.28 19.78
C PHE A 351 -28.53 14.79 18.89
N GLU A 352 -29.48 15.69 18.58
CA GLU A 352 -30.70 15.34 17.85
C GLU A 352 -30.41 14.81 16.45
N ASP A 353 -29.45 15.40 15.72
CA ASP A 353 -29.02 15.01 14.38
C ASP A 353 -27.70 14.20 14.35
N GLY A 354 -27.18 13.85 15.53
CA GLY A 354 -25.91 13.15 15.72
C GLY A 354 -24.72 14.07 15.96
N VAL A 355 -23.60 13.46 16.34
CA VAL A 355 -22.32 14.16 16.50
C VAL A 355 -21.64 14.23 15.14
N ILE A 356 -21.42 15.44 14.63
CA ILE A 356 -20.97 15.65 13.26
C ILE A 356 -19.67 16.45 13.23
N GLY A 357 -18.69 15.91 12.46
CA GLY A 357 -17.45 16.58 12.11
C GLY A 357 -17.22 16.56 10.61
N ALA A 358 -16.90 17.71 10.04
CA ALA A 358 -16.60 17.87 8.62
C ALA A 358 -15.21 18.53 8.43
N PRO A 359 -14.11 17.80 8.68
CA PRO A 359 -12.76 18.27 8.42
C PRO A 359 -12.45 18.16 6.92
N GLU A 360 -11.86 19.22 6.36
CA GLU A 360 -11.41 19.27 4.99
C GLU A 360 -9.95 19.70 4.94
N TYR A 361 -9.21 19.26 3.94
CA TYR A 361 -7.86 19.77 3.68
C TYR A 361 -7.50 19.69 2.20
N ASN A 362 -6.59 20.58 1.81
CA ASN A 362 -5.90 20.48 0.54
C ASN A 362 -4.38 20.57 0.73
N ALA A 363 -3.63 20.00 -0.21
CA ALA A 363 -2.18 20.04 -0.19
C ALA A 363 -1.62 20.30 -1.58
N HIS A 364 -0.62 21.17 -1.64
CA HIS A 364 0.19 21.43 -2.82
C HIS A 364 1.62 20.98 -2.56
N LYS A 365 2.16 20.13 -3.43
CA LYS A 365 3.52 19.62 -3.32
C LYS A 365 4.27 19.85 -4.62
N VAL A 366 5.48 20.40 -4.51
CA VAL A 366 6.42 20.57 -5.62
C VAL A 366 7.69 19.81 -5.30
N ILE A 367 8.15 18.97 -6.23
CA ILE A 367 9.41 18.26 -6.14
C ILE A 367 10.22 18.61 -7.39
N ALA A 368 11.48 18.99 -7.19
CA ALA A 368 12.43 19.19 -8.28
C ALA A 368 13.73 18.47 -7.94
N ASP A 369 14.21 17.63 -8.84
CA ASP A 369 15.46 16.91 -8.64
C ASP A 369 16.23 16.71 -9.95
N VAL A 370 17.53 16.50 -9.79
CA VAL A 370 18.45 16.18 -10.87
C VAL A 370 19.28 14.97 -10.47
N THR A 371 19.32 13.99 -11.35
CA THR A 371 20.14 12.79 -11.23
C THR A 371 21.24 12.82 -12.30
N TYR A 372 22.47 12.59 -11.89
CA TYR A 372 23.63 12.44 -12.76
C TYR A 372 24.16 11.01 -12.66
N GLN A 373 24.32 10.35 -13.79
CA GLN A 373 24.90 9.02 -13.89
C GLN A 373 26.23 9.09 -14.63
N TYR A 374 27.22 8.37 -14.11
CA TYR A 374 28.58 8.27 -14.70
C TYR A 374 29.04 6.82 -14.69
N ILE A 375 29.51 6.33 -15.86
CA ILE A 375 29.99 4.96 -16.09
C ILE A 375 31.42 4.91 -16.67
N GLY A 376 32.16 6.04 -16.63
CA GLY A 376 33.49 6.11 -17.17
C GLY A 376 34.62 5.52 -16.29
N PHE A 377 34.30 5.08 -15.07
CA PHE A 377 35.23 4.26 -14.28
C PHE A 377 35.04 2.78 -14.64
N GLU A 378 36.14 2.06 -14.78
CA GLU A 378 36.14 0.65 -15.13
C GLU A 378 35.28 -0.16 -14.13
N ASP A 379 34.34 -0.92 -14.67
CA ASP A 379 33.42 -1.80 -13.90
C ASP A 379 32.60 -1.07 -12.83
N GLN A 380 32.28 0.22 -12.97
CA GLN A 380 31.54 1.00 -11.99
C GLN A 380 30.42 1.82 -12.61
N ILE A 381 29.28 1.88 -11.90
CA ILE A 381 28.19 2.80 -12.18
C ILE A 381 28.02 3.72 -10.97
N TRP A 382 28.19 5.02 -11.19
CA TRP A 382 27.96 6.06 -10.19
C TRP A 382 26.66 6.80 -10.49
N ARG A 383 25.83 6.96 -9.48
CA ARG A 383 24.60 7.75 -9.55
C ARG A 383 24.56 8.74 -8.40
N SER A 384 24.37 10.02 -8.72
CA SER A 384 24.23 11.10 -7.75
C SER A 384 22.91 11.82 -7.99
N GLN A 385 22.16 12.11 -6.96
CA GLN A 385 20.88 12.81 -7.05
C GLN A 385 20.85 13.96 -6.05
N PHE A 386 20.42 15.12 -6.49
CA PHE A 386 20.13 16.28 -5.65
C PHE A 386 18.72 16.76 -5.90
N GLY A 387 17.99 17.10 -4.85
CA GLY A 387 16.62 17.58 -5.01
C GLY A 387 16.11 18.42 -3.83
N PHE A 388 14.98 19.04 -4.13
CA PHE A 388 14.23 19.90 -3.23
C PHE A 388 12.75 19.53 -3.28
N GLN A 389 12.11 19.56 -2.12
CA GLN A 389 10.68 19.32 -1.96
C GLN A 389 10.05 20.43 -1.10
N TYR A 390 8.91 20.92 -1.54
CA TYR A 390 8.09 21.87 -0.80
C TYR A 390 6.64 21.37 -0.75
N THR A 391 6.05 21.41 0.43
CA THR A 391 4.65 21.05 0.68
C THR A 391 3.95 22.19 1.42
N SER A 392 2.78 22.61 0.93
CA SER A 392 1.83 23.47 1.63
C SER A 392 0.57 22.65 1.91
N PHE A 393 0.03 22.80 3.09
CA PHE A 393 -1.15 22.07 3.58
C PHE A 393 -2.08 23.07 4.25
N GLU A 394 -3.32 23.14 3.78
CA GLU A 394 -4.34 24.05 4.25
C GLU A 394 -5.55 23.27 4.75
N THR A 395 -6.19 23.74 5.81
CA THR A 395 -7.28 23.03 6.47
C THR A 395 -8.50 23.89 6.66
N SER A 396 -9.67 23.26 6.68
CA SER A 396 -10.93 23.85 7.13
C SER A 396 -11.73 22.82 7.94
N GLU A 397 -12.60 23.28 8.82
CA GLU A 397 -13.42 22.38 9.63
C GLU A 397 -14.72 23.02 10.05
N ARG A 398 -15.81 22.26 9.91
CA ARG A 398 -17.12 22.56 10.48
C ARG A 398 -17.54 21.40 11.38
N LYS A 399 -18.08 21.72 12.59
CA LYS A 399 -18.48 20.70 13.55
C LYS A 399 -19.54 21.20 14.53
N ASN A 400 -20.23 20.29 15.23
CA ASN A 400 -21.19 20.60 16.28
C ASN A 400 -20.75 20.19 17.69
N TYR A 401 -19.44 19.96 17.89
CA TYR A 401 -18.85 19.58 19.18
C TYR A 401 -17.47 20.23 19.35
N GLY A 402 -16.91 20.12 20.57
CA GLY A 402 -15.56 20.54 20.85
C GLY A 402 -15.42 22.02 21.24
N PRO A 403 -14.17 22.46 21.54
CA PRO A 403 -13.90 23.84 21.97
C PRO A 403 -14.36 24.85 20.92
N GLY A 404 -14.90 25.96 21.38
CA GLY A 404 -15.41 27.06 20.55
C GLY A 404 -16.78 26.78 19.88
N VAL A 405 -17.35 25.58 20.10
CA VAL A 405 -18.65 25.16 19.60
C VAL A 405 -19.57 24.77 20.74
N LEU A 406 -19.09 23.96 21.67
CA LEU A 406 -19.79 23.46 22.83
C LEU A 406 -18.87 23.59 24.07
N ASP A 407 -19.41 24.03 25.19
CA ASP A 407 -18.69 24.24 26.41
C ASP A 407 -18.96 23.18 27.50
N GLY A 408 -19.45 22.03 27.11
CA GLY A 408 -19.80 20.91 28.00
C GLY A 408 -21.16 21.11 28.71
N THR A 409 -22.01 22.01 28.24
CA THR A 409 -23.37 22.19 28.76
C THR A 409 -24.29 21.05 28.39
N VAL A 410 -25.28 20.78 29.25
CA VAL A 410 -26.34 19.79 28.95
C VAL A 410 -27.47 20.48 28.18
N SER A 411 -27.46 20.38 26.88
CA SER A 411 -28.48 20.95 26.01
C SER A 411 -28.70 20.01 24.80
N PRO A 412 -29.90 19.95 24.23
CA PRO A 412 -30.09 19.34 22.94
C PRO A 412 -29.27 20.10 21.88
N ILE A 413 -28.49 19.39 21.10
CA ILE A 413 -27.70 19.93 20.00
C ILE A 413 -28.29 19.41 18.68
N ASN A 414 -28.61 20.32 17.77
CA ASN A 414 -29.07 20.02 16.41
C ASN A 414 -27.88 19.86 15.44
N GLY A 415 -28.15 19.56 14.17
CA GLY A 415 -27.15 19.36 13.12
C GLY A 415 -26.49 20.63 12.59
N ASP A 416 -26.77 21.82 13.15
CA ASP A 416 -26.10 23.05 12.72
C ASP A 416 -24.62 22.98 13.03
N LEU A 417 -23.77 23.16 12.00
CA LEU A 417 -22.32 23.08 12.12
C LEU A 417 -21.72 24.48 12.27
N THR A 418 -20.84 24.63 13.27
CA THR A 418 -20.03 25.83 13.46
C THR A 418 -18.77 25.74 12.62
N ASP A 419 -18.47 26.75 11.81
CA ASP A 419 -17.20 26.89 11.10
C ASP A 419 -16.13 27.39 12.06
N VAL A 420 -15.10 26.56 12.26
CA VAL A 420 -13.95 26.85 13.12
C VAL A 420 -12.65 27.05 12.31
N THR A 421 -12.76 27.18 11.00
CA THR A 421 -11.64 27.42 10.08
C THR A 421 -10.87 28.68 10.47
N GLY A 422 -9.54 28.57 10.55
CA GLY A 422 -8.65 29.66 10.94
C GLY A 422 -8.74 30.07 12.43
N LEU A 423 -9.57 29.39 13.22
CA LEU A 423 -9.65 29.57 14.68
C LEU A 423 -8.74 28.58 15.41
N PRO A 424 -8.36 28.85 16.68
CA PRO A 424 -7.58 27.91 17.49
C PRO A 424 -8.27 26.55 17.73
N TYR A 425 -9.51 26.41 17.32
CA TYR A 425 -10.38 25.26 17.55
C TYR A 425 -10.41 24.25 16.40
N VAL A 426 -9.75 24.55 15.28
CA VAL A 426 -9.60 23.63 14.15
C VAL A 426 -8.79 22.39 14.54
N PHE A 427 -9.06 21.24 13.91
CA PHE A 427 -8.39 19.98 14.23
C PHE A 427 -6.88 19.98 13.93
N LEU A 428 -6.45 20.78 12.95
CA LEU A 428 -5.06 20.99 12.55
C LEU A 428 -4.95 22.34 11.84
N GLU A 429 -3.94 23.14 12.21
CA GLU A 429 -3.66 24.42 11.53
C GLU A 429 -2.89 24.20 10.24
N ASP A 430 -2.91 25.21 9.35
CA ASP A 430 -2.13 25.20 8.11
C ASP A 430 -0.65 24.96 8.37
N GLN A 431 -0.04 24.10 7.54
CA GLN A 431 1.34 23.67 7.71
C GLN A 431 2.16 23.79 6.44
N LYS A 432 3.48 23.86 6.58
CA LYS A 432 4.43 23.86 5.47
C LYS A 432 5.64 23.00 5.83
N ARG A 433 6.08 22.20 4.85
CA ARG A 433 7.28 21.35 4.97
C ARG A 433 8.24 21.62 3.82
N ARG A 434 9.53 21.66 4.15
CA ARG A 434 10.63 21.75 3.18
C ARG A 434 11.59 20.61 3.42
N ASN A 435 12.05 19.99 2.35
CA ASN A 435 13.12 19.01 2.38
C ASN A 435 14.14 19.29 1.27
N VAL A 436 15.43 19.22 1.60
CA VAL A 436 16.55 19.20 0.65
C VAL A 436 17.24 17.86 0.83
N PHE A 437 17.55 17.19 -0.27
CA PHE A 437 18.21 15.90 -0.20
C PHE A 437 19.36 15.76 -1.19
N PHE A 438 20.31 14.91 -0.80
CA PHE A 438 21.42 14.49 -1.65
C PHE A 438 21.66 13.00 -1.44
N ALA A 439 21.72 12.25 -2.55
CA ALA A 439 21.98 10.82 -2.55
C ALA A 439 23.14 10.48 -3.49
N VAL A 440 23.96 9.51 -3.09
CA VAL A 440 25.01 8.95 -3.92
C VAL A 440 24.96 7.44 -3.82
N GLN A 441 25.14 6.76 -4.94
CA GLN A 441 25.28 5.31 -5.03
C GLN A 441 26.39 4.96 -6.01
N ASN A 442 27.18 3.95 -5.63
CA ASN A 442 28.11 3.27 -6.50
C ASN A 442 27.73 1.79 -6.61
N GLN A 443 27.71 1.26 -7.81
CA GLN A 443 27.61 -0.17 -8.11
C GLN A 443 28.93 -0.57 -8.77
N TRP A 444 29.66 -1.50 -8.14
CA TRP A 444 31.00 -1.92 -8.54
C TRP A 444 31.04 -3.42 -8.83
N TYR A 445 31.33 -3.77 -10.07
CA TYR A 445 31.52 -5.12 -10.59
C TYR A 445 32.99 -5.54 -10.40
N PHE A 446 33.40 -5.70 -9.13
CA PHE A 446 34.81 -5.90 -8.79
C PHE A 446 35.34 -7.31 -9.15
N HIS A 447 34.44 -8.24 -9.50
CA HIS A 447 34.74 -9.57 -10.01
C HIS A 447 33.58 -10.01 -10.94
N PRO A 448 33.81 -10.84 -11.96
CA PRO A 448 32.74 -11.31 -12.86
C PRO A 448 31.51 -11.88 -12.16
N ASP A 449 31.70 -12.52 -11.00
CA ASP A 449 30.64 -13.15 -10.21
C ASP A 449 30.15 -12.28 -9.05
N TRP A 450 30.72 -11.10 -8.81
CA TRP A 450 30.43 -10.30 -7.63
C TRP A 450 30.18 -8.84 -7.96
N THR A 451 29.06 -8.35 -7.45
CA THR A 451 28.70 -6.93 -7.54
C THR A 451 28.49 -6.36 -6.15
N LEU A 452 29.16 -5.26 -5.83
CA LEU A 452 28.99 -4.51 -4.60
C LEU A 452 28.25 -3.20 -4.89
N THR A 453 27.13 -2.98 -4.22
CA THR A 453 26.44 -1.70 -4.23
C THR A 453 26.57 -1.03 -2.88
N VAL A 454 27.07 0.21 -2.87
CA VAL A 454 27.15 1.07 -1.68
C VAL A 454 26.46 2.37 -1.98
N GLY A 455 25.60 2.81 -1.11
CA GLY A 455 24.90 4.08 -1.28
C GLY A 455 24.55 4.73 0.05
N GLY A 456 24.17 5.98 -0.03
CA GLY A 456 23.66 6.74 1.11
C GLY A 456 22.92 7.99 0.66
N ARG A 457 21.98 8.38 1.47
CA ARG A 457 21.18 9.60 1.27
C ARG A 457 21.16 10.44 2.53
N TRP A 458 21.36 11.71 2.35
CA TRP A 458 21.19 12.74 3.36
C TRP A 458 19.96 13.57 3.03
N ASP A 459 19.08 13.74 4.00
CA ASP A 459 17.88 14.57 3.94
C ASP A 459 17.93 15.63 5.03
N ARG A 460 17.40 16.83 4.74
CA ARG A 460 17.23 17.90 5.71
C ARG A 460 15.82 18.47 5.65
N TYR A 461 15.06 18.18 6.68
CA TYR A 461 13.69 18.65 6.88
C TYR A 461 13.63 19.92 7.72
N SER A 462 12.60 20.74 7.48
CA SER A 462 12.34 21.98 8.23
C SER A 462 12.01 21.73 9.70
N GLU A 463 11.39 20.58 10.03
CA GLU A 463 10.86 20.31 11.37
C GLU A 463 11.87 19.62 12.28
N PHE A 464 12.52 18.58 11.83
CA PHE A 464 13.37 17.72 12.68
C PHE A 464 14.85 17.68 12.27
N GLY A 465 15.26 18.49 11.26
CA GLY A 465 16.66 18.62 10.86
C GLY A 465 17.17 17.56 9.93
N SER A 466 18.40 17.08 10.13
CA SER A 466 19.10 16.23 9.18
C SER A 466 19.12 14.76 9.60
N ILE A 467 18.99 13.87 8.60
CA ILE A 467 19.10 12.42 8.77
C ILE A 467 19.93 11.83 7.62
N PHE A 468 20.68 10.76 7.89
CA PHE A 468 21.48 10.03 6.90
C PHE A 468 21.12 8.54 6.92
N ASN A 469 20.92 7.94 5.75
CA ASN A 469 20.53 6.56 5.57
C ASN A 469 21.49 5.85 4.62
N PRO A 470 22.33 4.92 5.12
CA PRO A 470 23.22 4.11 4.31
C PRO A 470 22.52 2.85 3.78
N ARG A 471 23.07 2.30 2.68
CA ARG A 471 22.73 0.96 2.20
C ARG A 471 23.96 0.24 1.67
N LEU A 472 23.91 -1.09 1.76
CA LEU A 472 24.93 -1.98 1.22
C LEU A 472 24.24 -3.22 0.62
N GLY A 473 24.64 -3.59 -0.58
CA GLY A 473 24.18 -4.81 -1.26
C GLY A 473 25.38 -5.54 -1.87
N LEU A 474 25.55 -6.82 -1.51
CA LEU A 474 26.52 -7.69 -2.14
C LEU A 474 25.76 -8.78 -2.89
N VAL A 475 25.95 -8.84 -4.21
CA VAL A 475 25.35 -9.84 -5.09
C VAL A 475 26.41 -10.79 -5.59
N TRP A 476 26.14 -12.09 -5.53
CA TRP A 476 27.04 -13.18 -5.92
C TRP A 476 26.37 -14.10 -6.93
N GLU A 477 26.95 -14.20 -8.12
CA GLU A 477 26.46 -15.00 -9.25
C GLU A 477 27.50 -16.02 -9.70
N PRO A 478 27.78 -17.06 -8.90
CA PRO A 478 28.82 -18.05 -9.24
C PRO A 478 28.48 -18.88 -10.48
N ARG A 479 27.20 -18.89 -10.84
CA ARG A 479 26.64 -19.63 -11.99
C ARG A 479 25.42 -18.85 -12.54
N HIS A 480 25.12 -19.06 -13.81
CA HIS A 480 23.98 -18.41 -14.46
C HIS A 480 22.60 -18.76 -13.87
N ASP A 481 22.50 -19.89 -13.18
CA ASP A 481 21.27 -20.42 -12.56
C ASP A 481 21.11 -20.07 -11.07
N PHE A 482 22.13 -19.47 -10.43
CA PHE A 482 22.09 -19.15 -9.01
C PHE A 482 22.58 -17.73 -8.71
N THR A 483 21.83 -17.02 -7.88
CA THR A 483 22.22 -15.72 -7.33
C THR A 483 22.01 -15.69 -5.83
N GLY A 484 23.06 -15.36 -5.09
CA GLY A 484 23.01 -15.08 -3.66
C GLY A 484 23.10 -13.58 -3.41
N LYS A 485 22.37 -13.07 -2.39
CA LYS A 485 22.47 -11.64 -2.01
C LYS A 485 22.61 -11.51 -0.50
N LEU A 486 23.46 -10.56 -0.08
CA LEU A 486 23.52 -10.07 1.31
C LEU A 486 23.21 -8.57 1.29
N LEU A 487 22.19 -8.18 2.04
CA LEU A 487 21.68 -6.81 1.99
C LEU A 487 21.64 -6.21 3.40
N TYR A 488 22.02 -4.94 3.48
CA TYR A 488 21.86 -4.10 4.65
C TYR A 488 21.31 -2.75 4.23
N GLY A 489 20.34 -2.22 4.97
CA GLY A 489 19.78 -0.90 4.75
C GLY A 489 19.29 -0.25 6.03
N GLU A 490 19.39 1.07 6.07
CA GLU A 490 18.73 1.90 7.07
C GLU A 490 17.66 2.76 6.38
N ALA A 491 16.56 2.98 7.08
CA ALA A 491 15.49 3.85 6.61
C ALA A 491 14.89 4.64 7.78
N PHE A 492 14.15 5.68 7.42
CA PHE A 492 13.41 6.49 8.37
C PHE A 492 12.00 6.79 7.87
N ARG A 493 11.12 7.06 8.81
CA ARG A 493 9.80 7.62 8.57
C ARG A 493 9.70 9.01 9.19
N ALA A 494 9.31 9.99 8.39
CA ALA A 494 9.05 11.34 8.88
C ALA A 494 7.73 11.36 9.67
N PRO A 495 7.65 12.05 10.81
CA PRO A 495 6.36 12.28 11.47
C PRO A 495 5.42 13.03 10.52
N SER A 496 4.15 12.64 10.48
CA SER A 496 3.10 13.29 9.70
C SER A 496 2.65 14.61 10.33
N PHE A 497 1.90 15.43 9.58
CA PHE A 497 1.33 16.65 10.17
C PHE A 497 0.30 16.36 11.26
N SER A 498 -0.47 15.27 11.13
CA SER A 498 -1.38 14.87 12.22
C SER A 498 -0.64 14.48 13.48
N GLU A 499 0.45 13.72 13.38
CA GLU A 499 1.26 13.32 14.54
C GLU A 499 1.97 14.51 15.20
N LEU A 500 2.41 15.49 14.41
CA LEU A 500 3.09 16.67 14.95
C LEU A 500 2.14 17.74 15.52
N TYR A 501 1.02 18.00 14.84
CA TYR A 501 0.27 19.25 15.03
C TYR A 501 -1.23 19.08 15.28
N MET A 502 -1.78 17.86 15.26
CA MET A 502 -3.20 17.63 15.50
C MET A 502 -3.60 18.13 16.89
N LYS A 503 -4.72 18.83 16.98
CA LYS A 503 -5.28 19.37 18.20
C LYS A 503 -6.80 19.36 18.15
N ASN A 504 -7.45 19.56 19.28
CA ASN A 504 -8.91 19.58 19.37
C ASN A 504 -9.61 18.37 18.70
N ASN A 505 -8.93 17.21 18.70
CA ASN A 505 -9.43 15.98 18.14
C ASN A 505 -9.65 14.97 19.28
N PRO A 506 -10.83 14.36 19.38
CA PRO A 506 -11.13 13.42 20.47
C PRO A 506 -10.31 12.12 20.41
N SER A 507 -9.72 11.75 19.27
CA SER A 507 -8.90 10.54 19.14
C SER A 507 -7.44 10.71 19.57
N GLY A 508 -6.95 11.94 19.73
CA GLY A 508 -5.58 12.23 20.16
C GLY A 508 -5.08 13.60 19.74
N ILE A 509 -3.96 14.00 20.33
CA ILE A 509 -3.28 15.26 20.02
C ILE A 509 -1.85 14.99 19.54
N GLY A 510 -1.34 15.88 18.70
CA GLY A 510 0.02 15.83 18.18
C GLY A 510 1.08 16.23 19.20
N SER A 511 2.33 15.97 18.85
CA SER A 511 3.50 16.42 19.60
C SER A 511 4.57 16.98 18.65
N ALA A 512 4.83 18.27 18.72
CA ALA A 512 5.83 18.94 17.87
C ALA A 512 7.29 18.52 18.19
N SER A 513 7.51 17.73 19.23
CA SER A 513 8.83 17.22 19.63
C SER A 513 9.14 15.83 19.08
N LEU A 514 8.27 15.26 18.26
CA LEU A 514 8.49 13.92 17.67
C LEU A 514 9.74 13.88 16.80
N LEU A 515 10.47 12.79 16.96
CA LEU A 515 11.61 12.43 16.12
C LEU A 515 11.17 11.45 15.03
N PRO A 516 11.90 11.37 13.91
CA PRO A 516 11.67 10.34 12.91
C PRO A 516 11.85 8.93 13.49
N GLU A 517 10.98 7.99 13.09
CA GLU A 517 11.22 6.56 13.33
C GLU A 517 12.40 6.08 12.50
N ARG A 518 13.11 5.08 13.00
CA ARG A 518 14.27 4.48 12.32
C ARG A 518 14.17 2.97 12.25
N ILE A 519 14.66 2.40 11.15
CA ILE A 519 14.74 0.96 10.98
C ILE A 519 16.08 0.56 10.37
N LYS A 520 16.58 -0.61 10.79
CA LYS A 520 17.72 -1.32 10.19
C LYS A 520 17.27 -2.69 9.74
N THR A 521 17.60 -3.07 8.51
CA THR A 521 17.27 -4.38 7.94
C THR A 521 18.52 -5.13 7.53
N TYR A 522 18.51 -6.45 7.73
CA TYR A 522 19.53 -7.40 7.33
C TYR A 522 18.85 -8.53 6.59
N GLU A 523 19.31 -8.85 5.38
CA GLU A 523 18.63 -9.81 4.51
C GLU A 523 19.61 -10.73 3.80
N ILE A 524 19.21 -11.98 3.64
CA ILE A 524 19.90 -13.00 2.84
C ILE A 524 18.91 -13.53 1.82
N VAL A 525 19.29 -13.53 0.55
CA VAL A 525 18.46 -14.02 -0.55
C VAL A 525 19.19 -15.10 -1.33
N ALA A 526 18.48 -16.14 -1.70
CA ALA A 526 18.91 -17.17 -2.64
C ALA A 526 17.87 -17.27 -3.76
N ASP A 527 18.25 -16.98 -4.99
CA ASP A 527 17.45 -17.08 -6.20
C ASP A 527 18.05 -18.17 -7.07
N TYR A 528 17.31 -19.25 -7.26
CA TYR A 528 17.80 -20.45 -7.90
C TYR A 528 16.87 -20.94 -9.02
N GLN A 529 17.38 -20.94 -10.24
CA GLN A 529 16.75 -21.57 -11.38
C GLN A 529 17.03 -23.08 -11.35
N VAL A 530 16.17 -23.84 -10.66
CA VAL A 530 16.32 -25.28 -10.44
C VAL A 530 16.32 -26.07 -11.76
N ALA A 531 15.47 -25.62 -12.67
CA ALA A 531 15.36 -26.09 -14.05
C ALA A 531 14.90 -24.93 -14.94
N PRO A 532 15.02 -24.99 -16.27
CA PRO A 532 14.52 -23.94 -17.15
C PRO A 532 13.05 -23.58 -16.88
N SER A 533 12.26 -24.53 -16.40
CA SER A 533 10.83 -24.36 -16.08
C SER A 533 10.53 -24.06 -14.62
N LEU A 534 11.51 -24.12 -13.69
CA LEU A 534 11.29 -23.97 -12.24
C LEU A 534 12.28 -23.02 -11.62
N ARG A 535 11.79 -21.91 -11.06
CA ARG A 535 12.57 -20.94 -10.29
C ARG A 535 12.09 -20.90 -8.85
N LEU A 536 13.02 -20.86 -7.91
CA LEU A 536 12.77 -20.72 -6.48
C LEU A 536 13.51 -19.49 -5.95
N ILE A 537 12.80 -18.65 -5.22
CA ILE A 537 13.37 -17.48 -4.56
C ILE A 537 13.11 -17.62 -3.07
N ASN A 538 14.17 -17.56 -2.24
CA ASN A 538 14.08 -17.63 -0.80
C ASN A 538 14.72 -16.38 -0.20
N SER A 539 14.09 -15.79 0.79
CA SER A 539 14.60 -14.63 1.51
C SER A 539 14.40 -14.82 3.01
N VAL A 540 15.46 -14.57 3.76
CA VAL A 540 15.44 -14.55 5.23
C VAL A 540 15.83 -13.14 5.65
N TYR A 541 15.10 -12.58 6.59
CA TYR A 541 15.33 -11.23 7.06
C TYR A 541 15.26 -11.09 8.57
N PHE A 542 15.93 -10.07 9.07
CA PHE A 542 15.81 -9.53 10.41
C PHE A 542 15.76 -8.01 10.35
N TYR A 543 14.91 -7.39 11.16
CA TYR A 543 14.91 -5.95 11.31
C TYR A 543 14.81 -5.52 12.77
N LYS A 544 15.29 -4.31 13.02
CA LYS A 544 15.12 -3.58 14.28
C LYS A 544 14.59 -2.17 13.97
N ALA A 545 13.45 -1.83 14.55
CA ALA A 545 12.78 -0.54 14.45
C ALA A 545 12.83 0.17 15.81
N GLU A 546 13.20 1.45 15.80
CA GLU A 546 13.40 2.29 16.98
C GLU A 546 12.61 3.59 16.84
N ASP A 547 12.29 4.22 17.96
CA ASP A 547 11.58 5.51 18.02
C ASP A 547 10.18 5.47 17.36
N LEU A 548 9.50 4.31 17.39
CA LEU A 548 8.17 4.16 16.80
C LEU A 548 7.18 5.12 17.46
N ILE A 549 6.37 5.79 16.62
CA ILE A 549 5.38 6.77 17.06
C ILE A 549 4.07 6.05 17.38
N GLU A 550 3.65 6.12 18.62
CA GLU A 550 2.40 5.56 19.12
C GLU A 550 1.57 6.60 19.83
N ASN A 551 0.26 6.39 19.84
CA ASN A 551 -0.69 7.22 20.58
C ASN A 551 -0.81 6.71 22.03
N LYS A 552 -0.22 7.41 22.98
CA LYS A 552 -0.14 7.03 24.40
C LYS A 552 -1.01 7.94 25.26
N LEU A 553 -1.61 7.35 26.31
CA LEU A 553 -2.35 8.14 27.29
C LEU A 553 -1.38 8.94 28.19
N VAL A 554 -1.42 10.26 28.05
CA VAL A 554 -0.64 11.22 28.85
C VAL A 554 -1.59 12.03 29.71
N GLY A 555 -1.62 11.74 31.02
CA GLY A 555 -2.67 12.29 31.91
C GLY A 555 -4.04 11.75 31.52
N SER A 556 -4.91 12.60 30.97
CA SER A 556 -6.26 12.24 30.51
C SER A 556 -6.45 12.31 28.99
N VAL A 557 -5.39 12.57 28.22
CA VAL A 557 -5.46 12.77 26.77
C VAL A 557 -4.49 11.83 26.08
N TYR A 558 -4.92 11.26 24.97
CA TYR A 558 -4.05 10.51 24.07
C TYR A 558 -3.14 11.47 23.29
N GLN A 559 -1.83 11.20 23.28
CA GLN A 559 -0.83 12.02 22.59
C GLN A 559 0.17 11.15 21.86
N PHE A 560 0.56 11.57 20.64
CA PHE A 560 1.60 10.89 19.86
C PHE A 560 2.97 11.08 20.51
N GLN A 561 3.71 9.97 20.69
CA GLN A 561 5.04 9.93 21.29
C GLN A 561 5.92 8.87 20.63
N ASN A 562 7.24 9.10 20.56
CA ASN A 562 8.21 8.07 20.25
C ASN A 562 8.34 7.13 21.48
N ALA A 563 7.58 6.06 21.50
CA ALA A 563 7.34 5.28 22.71
C ALA A 563 7.47 3.76 22.54
N ALA A 564 7.92 3.26 21.39
CA ALA A 564 8.05 1.84 21.19
C ALA A 564 9.28 1.46 20.35
N GLN A 565 9.73 0.23 20.54
CA GLN A 565 10.73 -0.43 19.74
C GLN A 565 10.18 -1.78 19.27
N GLN A 566 10.53 -2.20 18.07
CA GLN A 566 10.06 -3.45 17.48
C GLN A 566 11.21 -4.18 16.82
N GLU A 567 11.26 -5.49 17.03
CA GLU A 567 12.12 -6.39 16.28
C GLU A 567 11.26 -7.42 15.53
N GLY A 568 11.74 -7.86 14.38
CA GLY A 568 11.07 -8.91 13.65
C GLY A 568 12.00 -9.68 12.73
N TYR A 569 11.61 -10.92 12.44
CA TYR A 569 12.32 -11.81 11.54
C TYR A 569 11.35 -12.71 10.78
N GLY A 570 11.80 -13.22 9.66
CA GLY A 570 10.96 -14.11 8.87
C GLY A 570 11.65 -14.76 7.69
N LEU A 571 10.86 -15.58 7.02
CA LEU A 571 11.23 -16.34 5.83
C LEU A 571 10.16 -16.12 4.76
N GLU A 572 10.60 -15.83 3.53
CA GLU A 572 9.73 -15.71 2.35
C GLU A 572 10.22 -16.72 1.31
N ILE A 573 9.30 -17.46 0.72
CA ILE A 573 9.55 -18.44 -0.34
C ILE A 573 8.62 -18.14 -1.50
N GLU A 574 9.18 -18.08 -2.71
CA GLU A 574 8.42 -17.95 -3.95
C GLU A 574 8.86 -19.05 -4.92
N ALA A 575 7.89 -19.70 -5.57
CA ALA A 575 8.12 -20.70 -6.59
C ALA A 575 7.34 -20.32 -7.85
N GLN A 576 8.01 -20.33 -9.01
CA GLN A 576 7.43 -20.13 -10.32
C GLN A 576 7.71 -21.38 -11.16
N TRP A 577 6.66 -22.06 -11.61
CA TRP A 577 6.78 -23.32 -12.32
C TRP A 577 5.95 -23.35 -13.61
N VAL A 578 6.62 -23.40 -14.73
CA VAL A 578 6.02 -23.63 -16.06
C VAL A 578 6.03 -25.12 -16.34
N LEU A 579 4.96 -25.81 -15.98
CA LEU A 579 4.82 -27.25 -16.15
C LEU A 579 4.70 -27.66 -17.62
N SER A 580 4.06 -26.82 -18.42
CA SER A 580 3.92 -26.97 -19.89
C SER A 580 3.59 -25.61 -20.51
N SER A 581 3.54 -25.52 -21.84
CA SER A 581 3.05 -24.31 -22.52
C SER A 581 1.63 -23.90 -22.14
N GLN A 582 0.86 -24.85 -21.60
CA GLN A 582 -0.53 -24.64 -21.18
C GLN A 582 -0.71 -24.41 -19.68
N LEU A 583 0.21 -24.86 -18.82
CA LEU A 583 0.03 -24.87 -17.38
C LEU A 583 1.19 -24.20 -16.66
N LYS A 584 0.88 -23.09 -15.99
CA LYS A 584 1.80 -22.37 -15.11
C LYS A 584 1.28 -22.39 -13.67
N LEU A 585 2.18 -22.56 -12.71
CA LEU A 585 1.91 -22.47 -11.28
C LEU A 585 2.80 -21.39 -10.68
N LYS A 586 2.24 -20.60 -9.78
CA LYS A 586 2.99 -19.67 -8.93
C LYS A 586 2.57 -19.90 -7.49
N GLY A 587 3.52 -20.20 -6.62
CA GLY A 587 3.27 -20.43 -5.20
C GLY A 587 4.11 -19.50 -4.36
N GLN A 588 3.57 -19.05 -3.22
CA GLN A 588 4.29 -18.23 -2.26
C GLN A 588 3.91 -18.63 -0.84
N TYR A 589 4.86 -18.50 0.05
CA TYR A 589 4.67 -18.67 1.48
C TYR A 589 5.53 -17.68 2.23
N SER A 590 4.98 -17.06 3.25
CA SER A 590 5.74 -16.25 4.19
C SER A 590 5.44 -16.62 5.63
N TYR A 591 6.50 -16.67 6.42
CA TYR A 591 6.47 -16.69 7.87
C TYR A 591 7.08 -15.40 8.40
N GLN A 592 6.40 -14.77 9.36
CA GLN A 592 6.88 -13.56 10.03
C GLN A 592 6.59 -13.64 11.53
N HIS A 593 7.51 -13.10 12.31
CA HIS A 593 7.35 -12.88 13.73
C HIS A 593 7.82 -11.47 14.07
N SER A 594 7.01 -10.73 14.80
CA SER A 594 7.31 -9.35 15.20
C SER A 594 6.89 -9.17 16.66
N GLU A 595 7.73 -8.52 17.44
CA GLU A 595 7.47 -8.25 18.86
C GLU A 595 7.92 -6.84 19.26
N ASN A 596 7.20 -6.25 20.19
CA ASN A 596 7.62 -5.03 20.88
C ASN A 596 8.71 -5.41 21.89
N THR A 597 9.92 -4.88 21.73
CA THR A 597 11.08 -5.28 22.55
C THR A 597 11.02 -4.75 23.98
N ASP A 598 10.24 -3.69 24.24
CA ASP A 598 10.09 -3.11 25.58
C ASP A 598 9.13 -3.95 26.44
N THR A 599 8.11 -4.55 25.83
CA THR A 599 7.07 -5.32 26.52
C THR A 599 7.21 -6.84 26.31
N GLY A 600 7.90 -7.28 25.26
CA GLY A 600 7.97 -8.69 24.81
C GLY A 600 6.65 -9.19 24.22
N GLU A 601 5.75 -8.30 23.84
CA GLU A 601 4.45 -8.63 23.26
C GLU A 601 4.55 -8.78 21.74
N VAL A 602 3.91 -9.81 21.18
CA VAL A 602 3.77 -10.00 19.73
C VAL A 602 2.90 -8.88 19.16
N ILE A 603 3.28 -8.36 18.01
CA ILE A 603 2.49 -7.32 17.33
C ILE A 603 1.13 -7.90 16.93
N ALA A 604 0.08 -7.22 17.36
CA ALA A 604 -1.30 -7.62 17.15
C ALA A 604 -1.74 -7.42 15.69
N ASP A 605 -2.78 -8.16 15.30
CA ASP A 605 -3.52 -8.04 14.03
C ASP A 605 -2.70 -8.36 12.77
N VAL A 606 -1.49 -8.87 12.93
CA VAL A 606 -0.61 -9.32 11.85
C VAL A 606 -0.60 -10.85 11.79
N PRO A 607 -0.92 -11.47 10.64
CA PRO A 607 -0.83 -12.92 10.50
C PRO A 607 0.63 -13.37 10.47
N ASN A 608 0.97 -14.40 11.29
CA ASN A 608 2.33 -14.96 11.28
C ASN A 608 2.63 -15.75 10.00
N HIS A 609 1.62 -16.27 9.34
CA HIS A 609 1.73 -17.10 8.15
C HIS A 609 0.80 -16.57 7.06
N THR A 610 1.33 -16.42 5.86
CA THR A 610 0.52 -16.13 4.67
C THR A 610 0.95 -17.02 3.52
N GLY A 611 0.05 -17.30 2.60
CA GLY A 611 0.33 -18.11 1.42
C GLY A 611 -0.51 -17.69 0.22
N TYR A 612 0.03 -17.90 -0.96
CA TYR A 612 -0.67 -17.68 -2.23
C TYR A 612 -0.36 -18.82 -3.20
N LEU A 613 -1.37 -19.23 -3.96
CA LEU A 613 -1.22 -20.20 -5.05
C LEU A 613 -2.02 -19.71 -6.25
N SER A 614 -1.36 -19.60 -7.40
CA SER A 614 -1.98 -19.35 -8.71
C SER A 614 -1.82 -20.57 -9.61
N ILE A 615 -2.87 -20.90 -10.32
CA ILE A 615 -2.92 -21.93 -11.35
C ILE A 615 -3.46 -21.28 -12.63
N ASP A 616 -2.61 -21.15 -13.64
CA ASP A 616 -2.98 -20.60 -14.94
C ASP A 616 -2.99 -21.72 -15.97
N TYR A 617 -4.16 -22.03 -16.52
CA TYR A 617 -4.34 -23.10 -17.47
C TYR A 617 -4.97 -22.60 -18.79
N LYS A 618 -4.18 -22.66 -19.87
CA LYS A 618 -4.64 -22.39 -21.23
C LYS A 618 -5.28 -23.64 -21.81
N MET A 619 -6.57 -23.59 -22.10
CA MET A 619 -7.33 -24.68 -22.69
C MET A 619 -7.35 -24.59 -24.23
N LEU A 620 -7.88 -25.60 -24.88
CA LEU A 620 -8.11 -25.57 -26.32
C LEU A 620 -9.14 -24.53 -26.74
N ASN A 621 -9.05 -24.03 -27.95
CA ASN A 621 -9.96 -23.03 -28.54
C ASN A 621 -10.01 -21.72 -27.74
N ASP A 622 -8.85 -21.21 -27.32
CA ASP A 622 -8.65 -19.89 -26.69
C ASP A 622 -9.43 -19.67 -25.38
N TRP A 623 -9.79 -20.75 -24.70
CA TRP A 623 -10.25 -20.67 -23.32
C TRP A 623 -9.07 -20.63 -22.36
N ALA A 624 -9.20 -19.85 -21.30
CA ALA A 624 -8.25 -19.85 -20.19
C ALA A 624 -8.99 -19.95 -18.85
N LEU A 625 -8.36 -20.66 -17.92
CA LEU A 625 -8.81 -20.80 -16.55
C LEU A 625 -7.70 -20.33 -15.62
N HIS A 626 -8.05 -19.43 -14.69
CA HIS A 626 -7.16 -18.91 -13.67
C HIS A 626 -7.80 -19.13 -12.30
N LEU A 627 -7.08 -19.83 -11.43
CA LEU A 627 -7.51 -20.05 -10.04
C LEU A 627 -6.45 -19.45 -9.11
N ASN A 628 -6.86 -18.52 -8.29
CA ASN A 628 -6.02 -17.88 -7.29
C ASN A 628 -6.55 -18.21 -5.89
N ASN A 629 -5.66 -18.57 -4.98
CA ASN A 629 -5.99 -18.83 -3.61
C ASN A 629 -5.03 -18.07 -2.68
N HIS A 630 -5.58 -17.23 -1.81
CA HIS A 630 -4.87 -16.57 -0.73
C HIS A 630 -5.22 -17.26 0.58
N TRP A 631 -4.21 -17.64 1.32
CA TRP A 631 -4.36 -18.16 2.67
C TRP A 631 -3.72 -17.20 3.68
N ILE A 632 -4.54 -16.73 4.60
CA ILE A 632 -4.15 -15.85 5.70
C ILE A 632 -4.25 -16.66 6.99
N GLY A 633 -3.16 -16.78 7.72
CA GLY A 633 -3.11 -17.48 9.00
C GLY A 633 -3.83 -16.71 10.11
N SER A 634 -3.91 -17.30 11.29
CA SER A 634 -4.44 -16.63 12.47
C SER A 634 -3.56 -15.46 12.91
N SER A 635 -4.18 -14.42 13.47
CA SER A 635 -3.51 -13.23 14.00
C SER A 635 -3.67 -13.15 15.51
N ALA A 636 -2.60 -12.76 16.21
CA ALA A 636 -2.66 -12.40 17.63
C ALA A 636 -3.48 -11.13 17.81
N ARG A 637 -4.06 -10.95 19.02
CA ARG A 637 -4.73 -9.71 19.40
C ARG A 637 -3.88 -8.92 20.37
N GLU A 638 -4.23 -7.65 20.55
CA GLU A 638 -3.67 -6.84 21.63
C GLU A 638 -3.88 -7.53 23.00
N ARG A 639 -2.93 -7.37 23.93
CA ARG A 639 -2.99 -7.98 25.26
C ARG A 639 -4.25 -7.62 26.06
N THR A 640 -4.79 -6.45 25.83
CA THR A 640 -6.02 -5.97 26.49
C THR A 640 -7.29 -6.60 25.93
N ASP A 641 -7.20 -7.24 24.76
CA ASP A 641 -8.30 -7.92 24.11
C ASP A 641 -8.46 -9.36 24.67
N THR A 642 -9.56 -9.62 25.33
CA THR A 642 -9.87 -10.91 25.96
C THR A 642 -10.51 -11.91 24.98
N ARG A 643 -10.80 -11.51 23.75
CA ARG A 643 -11.35 -12.40 22.73
C ARG A 643 -10.32 -13.45 22.28
N ASN A 644 -10.80 -14.55 21.70
CA ASN A 644 -9.91 -15.54 21.09
C ASN A 644 -9.10 -14.94 19.93
N THR A 645 -7.95 -15.53 19.64
CA THR A 645 -7.16 -15.26 18.44
C THR A 645 -8.07 -15.20 17.21
N LEU A 646 -7.84 -14.22 16.34
CA LEU A 646 -8.58 -14.13 15.08
C LEU A 646 -8.24 -15.33 14.21
N SER A 647 -9.26 -16.09 13.80
CA SER A 647 -9.07 -17.24 12.92
C SER A 647 -8.58 -16.82 11.55
N GLY A 648 -7.65 -17.61 10.98
CA GLY A 648 -7.26 -17.45 9.59
C GLY A 648 -8.37 -17.87 8.62
N TYR A 649 -8.20 -17.51 7.35
CA TYR A 649 -9.16 -17.84 6.28
C TYR A 649 -8.44 -18.13 4.96
N ALA A 650 -9.15 -18.72 4.00
CA ALA A 650 -8.68 -18.92 2.64
C ALA A 650 -9.64 -18.25 1.65
N TRP A 651 -9.10 -17.40 0.79
CA TRP A 651 -9.86 -16.66 -0.21
C TRP A 651 -9.52 -17.12 -1.61
N SER A 652 -10.50 -17.66 -2.34
CA SER A 652 -10.30 -18.20 -3.69
C SER A 652 -11.03 -17.37 -4.73
N THR A 653 -10.34 -17.05 -5.83
CA THR A 653 -10.90 -16.38 -7.02
C THR A 653 -10.72 -17.27 -8.23
N LEU A 654 -11.79 -17.49 -8.98
CA LEU A 654 -11.80 -18.22 -10.23
C LEU A 654 -12.15 -17.25 -11.37
N LYS A 655 -11.28 -17.16 -12.39
CA LYS A 655 -11.57 -16.47 -13.66
C LYS A 655 -11.58 -17.50 -14.79
N VAL A 656 -12.60 -17.46 -15.62
CA VAL A 656 -12.68 -18.21 -16.88
C VAL A 656 -12.84 -17.21 -17.99
N SER A 657 -11.93 -17.19 -18.94
CA SER A 657 -11.96 -16.27 -20.09
C SER A 657 -11.99 -17.02 -21.44
N LYS A 658 -12.46 -16.32 -22.46
CA LYS A 658 -12.52 -16.76 -23.83
C LYS A 658 -12.13 -15.61 -24.75
N ALA A 659 -11.08 -15.81 -25.53
CA ALA A 659 -10.70 -14.92 -26.61
C ALA A 659 -11.42 -15.30 -27.90
N PHE A 660 -11.89 -14.31 -28.66
CA PHE A 660 -12.47 -14.43 -30.00
C PHE A 660 -11.60 -13.59 -30.93
N GLU A 661 -10.44 -14.12 -31.28
CA GLU A 661 -9.39 -13.40 -32.05
C GLU A 661 -9.92 -12.78 -33.36
N GLN A 662 -10.80 -13.50 -34.10
CA GLN A 662 -11.40 -13.00 -35.34
C GLN A 662 -12.28 -11.73 -35.13
N HIS A 663 -12.68 -11.44 -33.90
CA HIS A 663 -13.55 -10.33 -33.55
C HIS A 663 -12.87 -9.31 -32.65
N ASN A 664 -11.58 -9.51 -32.32
CA ASN A 664 -10.85 -8.68 -31.35
C ASN A 664 -11.59 -8.54 -30.02
N LEU A 665 -12.26 -9.61 -29.59
CA LEU A 665 -13.13 -9.62 -28.42
C LEU A 665 -12.63 -10.65 -27.41
N GLU A 666 -12.55 -10.27 -26.16
CA GLU A 666 -12.36 -11.16 -25.03
C GLU A 666 -13.54 -11.04 -24.06
N THR A 667 -13.97 -12.17 -23.51
CA THR A 667 -15.01 -12.22 -22.48
C THR A 667 -14.52 -13.02 -21.28
N ALA A 668 -14.92 -12.64 -20.07
CA ALA A 668 -14.59 -13.42 -18.88
C ALA A 668 -15.75 -13.44 -17.86
N VAL A 669 -15.77 -14.51 -17.08
CA VAL A 669 -16.56 -14.59 -15.85
C VAL A 669 -15.59 -14.80 -14.70
N ILE A 670 -15.76 -13.97 -13.63
CA ILE A 670 -14.91 -13.99 -12.45
C ILE A 670 -15.80 -14.28 -11.25
N VAL A 671 -15.42 -15.22 -10.40
CA VAL A 671 -16.07 -15.53 -9.13
C VAL A 671 -15.06 -15.29 -8.02
N LYS A 672 -15.26 -14.26 -7.21
CA LYS A 672 -14.45 -13.96 -6.02
C LYS A 672 -15.08 -14.59 -4.80
N ASN A 673 -14.26 -14.96 -3.83
CA ASN A 673 -14.68 -15.72 -2.65
C ASN A 673 -15.51 -16.96 -3.06
N LEU A 674 -14.90 -17.79 -3.91
CA LEU A 674 -15.56 -18.93 -4.58
C LEU A 674 -16.32 -19.84 -3.61
N PHE A 675 -15.79 -20.05 -2.41
CA PHE A 675 -16.36 -20.95 -1.40
C PHE A 675 -17.27 -20.23 -0.39
N ASP A 676 -17.50 -18.91 -0.56
CA ASP A 676 -18.32 -18.07 0.31
C ASP A 676 -17.84 -18.08 1.77
N GLU A 677 -16.52 -17.99 1.92
CA GLU A 677 -15.86 -17.97 3.22
C GLU A 677 -16.30 -16.74 4.02
N ASN A 678 -16.70 -16.93 5.27
CA ASN A 678 -17.04 -15.85 6.20
C ASN A 678 -15.76 -15.30 6.86
N ALA A 679 -14.92 -14.69 6.04
CA ALA A 679 -13.67 -14.11 6.47
C ALA A 679 -13.91 -12.82 7.27
N ARG A 680 -13.08 -12.59 8.28
CA ARG A 680 -13.17 -11.42 9.15
C ARG A 680 -11.81 -10.78 9.34
N THR A 681 -11.80 -9.47 9.57
CA THR A 681 -10.64 -8.68 9.94
C THR A 681 -10.79 -8.14 11.36
N PRO A 682 -9.69 -7.87 12.08
CA PRO A 682 -9.77 -7.44 13.46
C PRO A 682 -10.56 -6.16 13.64
N SER A 683 -11.19 -6.03 14.77
CA SER A 683 -11.80 -4.80 15.27
C SER A 683 -11.13 -4.38 16.58
N SER A 684 -11.32 -3.13 16.98
CA SER A 684 -10.88 -2.63 18.29
C SER A 684 -11.41 -3.51 19.43
N PRO A 685 -10.66 -3.71 20.53
CA PRO A 685 -11.08 -4.50 21.71
C PRO A 685 -12.41 -4.06 22.34
N ILE A 686 -12.82 -2.81 22.14
CA ILE A 686 -14.08 -2.29 22.66
C ILE A 686 -15.31 -2.74 21.82
N ILE A 687 -15.11 -3.30 20.63
CA ILE A 687 -16.19 -3.80 19.77
C ILE A 687 -16.29 -5.32 19.94
N PRO A 688 -17.47 -5.86 20.30
CA PRO A 688 -17.61 -7.29 20.63
C PRO A 688 -17.32 -8.26 19.48
N GLY A 689 -17.51 -7.84 18.24
CA GLY A 689 -17.32 -8.67 17.05
C GLY A 689 -16.25 -8.15 16.10
N ASP A 690 -15.69 -9.03 15.26
CA ASP A 690 -14.78 -8.67 14.20
C ASP A 690 -15.53 -8.24 12.95
N TYR A 691 -14.90 -7.41 12.11
CA TYR A 691 -15.54 -6.89 10.90
C TYR A 691 -15.54 -7.92 9.76
N PRO A 692 -16.71 -8.20 9.16
CA PRO A 692 -16.80 -9.14 8.04
C PRO A 692 -16.15 -8.55 6.78
N LEU A 693 -15.45 -9.39 5.99
CA LEU A 693 -15.06 -9.11 4.62
C LEU A 693 -16.25 -9.33 3.66
N GLU A 694 -16.07 -8.97 2.40
CA GLU A 694 -17.10 -9.15 1.36
C GLU A 694 -17.43 -10.63 1.15
N GLY A 695 -18.70 -10.96 0.93
CA GLY A 695 -19.16 -12.29 0.56
C GLY A 695 -18.80 -12.64 -0.89
N ARG A 696 -19.32 -13.79 -1.37
CA ARG A 696 -19.11 -14.21 -2.75
C ARG A 696 -19.65 -13.19 -3.73
N SER A 697 -18.81 -12.82 -4.71
CA SER A 697 -19.19 -11.93 -5.81
C SER A 697 -18.92 -12.55 -7.18
N ILE A 698 -19.77 -12.23 -8.15
CA ILE A 698 -19.68 -12.71 -9.53
C ILE A 698 -19.59 -11.49 -10.45
N TRP A 699 -18.68 -11.54 -11.40
CA TRP A 699 -18.43 -10.48 -12.38
C TRP A 699 -18.43 -11.03 -13.80
N ALA A 700 -18.94 -10.27 -14.73
CA ALA A 700 -18.82 -10.48 -16.17
C ALA A 700 -17.97 -9.36 -16.77
N GLU A 701 -17.05 -9.71 -17.64
CA GLU A 701 -16.11 -8.78 -18.30
C GLU A 701 -16.18 -8.98 -19.80
N ILE A 702 -16.19 -7.87 -20.53
CA ILE A 702 -16.09 -7.83 -22.00
C ILE A 702 -15.03 -6.78 -22.36
N THR A 703 -14.02 -7.19 -23.15
CA THR A 703 -12.96 -6.34 -23.68
C THR A 703 -12.97 -6.39 -25.20
N TYR A 704 -13.06 -5.23 -25.82
CA TYR A 704 -12.94 -5.08 -27.28
C TYR A 704 -11.69 -4.27 -27.62
N SER A 705 -10.88 -4.79 -28.56
CA SER A 705 -9.64 -4.17 -29.03
C SER A 705 -9.78 -3.74 -30.49
N PHE A 706 -9.25 -2.55 -30.87
CA PHE A 706 -9.30 -2.06 -32.25
C PHE A 706 -7.92 -1.67 -32.78
#